data_ed01d2dab6c280f753a425632b1c7bd7
#
_entry.id   ed01d2dab6c280f753a425632b1c7bd7
#
_cell.length_a   1.000
_cell.length_b   1.000
_cell.length_c   1.000
_cell.angle_alpha   90.00
_cell.angle_beta   90.00
_cell.angle_gamma   90.00
#
_symmetry.space_group_name_H-M   'P 1'
#
loop_
_entity.id
_entity.type
_entity.pdbx_description
1 polymer ?
#
loop_
_entity_poly.entity_id
_entity_poly.type
_entity_poly.pdbx_seq_one_letter_code
_entity_poly.pdbx_strand_id
1 'polypeptide(L)'
;MKTVFCSFGLLMAAVPVFAQNTGKDSIVSTRALDDVVVSASNISRVGDHLVIYPNSQQRKHAVNGFGVLENLNIPGLIIDAKSNQVDVMGLQATLYLNGQECDIREIQMLRPRDIEKIEYHDAPSGKYAKDKLVVNFITKQYRYGGYVQADGLQTIGYDHGDYNVVTNYVKGNNSYTVFAGANYSHVDGTETWNNENYQFTQSLFDRESYSKNSYRNHQEYMQFRYQNQTGKRYWVGKFTLVNLSTPRNASSGFAKESTETDVFSNIRKKSLSPKIDLNANLPLSKNQTLILGVHGKYSANSYHRLYQEQPFETMTDEDEKALSFQLSAIYNYFSQKHSLSMELFHYHDVWNADYSGNCELWQHLWKGESLAFFSYNFQASRRLSLKTRIGLDWLQYHLHGDNSFSQLSPRINTNVQYQLNKGMLLWSFNFVNSNHGMDIINRAMIQINSHIMEKGMPELKKSHDINTYLYYMGRFNRLSVSAIGQFRYNHHPVTDDYYLDEANGKIVKTYSNGGNAQYYSAILALQYKLCKFANLSGDIRYNHAEVKTTWSKHNNNLTGNLGLNMFMGDFALKPCLHFGKKSLDEAAWVISKTPIDYGMSGSYSRGNLYVELQAASPFKKQEKQYWLDLPIYSYSKSIKDQTASQYASIKVAYSFDFGRNPKSREGC
;
A
#
# COMPACT_ATOMS: atom_id res chain seq x y z
N MET A 1 -27.33 -16.28 1.78
CA MET A 1 -27.06 -16.47 3.22
C MET A 1 -27.00 -17.93 3.73
N LYS A 2 -27.56 -18.92 3.05
CA LYS A 2 -27.52 -20.33 3.53
C LYS A 2 -26.37 -21.19 2.95
N THR A 3 -25.67 -20.75 1.92
CA THR A 3 -24.66 -21.56 1.22
C THR A 3 -23.22 -21.31 1.66
N VAL A 4 -22.95 -20.22 2.39
CA VAL A 4 -21.59 -19.89 2.87
C VAL A 4 -21.27 -20.54 4.22
N PHE A 5 -22.29 -20.89 5.01
CA PHE A 5 -22.10 -21.52 6.34
C PHE A 5 -21.75 -23.01 6.29
N CYS A 6 -22.00 -23.69 5.19
CA CYS A 6 -21.71 -25.15 5.09
C CYS A 6 -20.25 -25.47 4.76
N SER A 7 -19.47 -24.55 4.20
CA SER A 7 -18.08 -24.84 3.82
C SER A 7 -17.06 -24.64 4.96
N PHE A 8 -17.42 -23.91 6.00
CA PHE A 8 -16.55 -23.67 7.16
C PHE A 8 -16.62 -24.74 8.25
N GLY A 9 -17.66 -25.55 8.25
CA GLY A 9 -17.89 -26.59 9.26
C GLY A 9 -17.01 -27.84 9.13
N LEU A 10 -16.34 -28.04 7.99
CA LEU A 10 -15.59 -29.28 7.72
C LEU A 10 -14.10 -29.23 8.06
N LEU A 11 -13.54 -28.07 8.37
CA LEU A 11 -12.11 -27.92 8.72
C LEU A 11 -11.82 -27.98 10.23
N MET A 12 -12.84 -28.03 11.09
CA MET A 12 -12.68 -28.10 12.57
C MET A 12 -12.66 -29.53 13.13
N ALA A 13 -12.82 -30.56 12.30
CA ALA A 13 -13.05 -31.94 12.79
C ALA A 13 -11.80 -32.84 12.86
N ALA A 14 -10.60 -32.34 12.70
CA ALA A 14 -9.40 -33.16 12.70
C ALA A 14 -8.24 -32.63 13.55
N VAL A 15 -8.48 -32.39 14.85
CA VAL A 15 -7.40 -32.29 15.84
C VAL A 15 -7.72 -33.22 17.01
N PRO A 16 -7.00 -34.33 17.20
CA PRO A 16 -7.18 -35.15 18.40
C PRO A 16 -6.57 -34.41 19.61
N VAL A 17 -7.40 -34.14 20.59
CA VAL A 17 -6.98 -33.62 21.90
C VAL A 17 -6.39 -34.79 22.67
N PHE A 18 -5.06 -34.77 22.84
CA PHE A 18 -4.43 -35.55 23.91
C PHE A 18 -4.25 -34.63 25.14
N ALA A 19 -5.18 -34.74 26.07
CA ALA A 19 -4.97 -34.23 27.39
C ALA A 19 -4.32 -35.34 28.26
N GLN A 20 -3.09 -35.17 28.67
CA GLN A 20 -2.52 -35.90 29.80
C GLN A 20 -2.25 -34.94 30.95
N ASN A 21 -2.98 -35.19 32.01
CA ASN A 21 -2.77 -34.65 33.35
C ASN A 21 -1.55 -35.28 33.99
N THR A 22 -0.58 -34.48 34.45
CA THR A 22 0.28 -34.88 35.58
C THR A 22 0.91 -33.65 36.23
N GLY A 23 0.82 -33.55 37.56
CA GLY A 23 1.83 -32.97 38.42
C GLY A 23 1.53 -31.61 39.01
N LYS A 24 1.04 -31.62 40.22
CA LYS A 24 1.15 -30.52 41.21
C LYS A 24 2.61 -30.19 41.41
N ASP A 25 3.02 -28.93 41.29
CA ASP A 25 4.12 -28.39 42.04
C ASP A 25 3.92 -26.93 42.40
N SER A 26 4.04 -26.68 43.65
CA SER A 26 4.30 -25.51 44.50
C SER A 26 4.22 -24.13 43.86
N ILE A 27 3.25 -23.37 44.37
CA ILE A 27 3.12 -21.92 44.29
C ILE A 27 4.33 -21.25 44.95
N VAL A 28 5.29 -20.78 44.17
CA VAL A 28 6.19 -19.69 44.58
C VAL A 28 5.52 -18.40 44.16
N SER A 29 4.99 -17.67 45.12
CA SER A 29 4.52 -16.31 44.91
C SER A 29 5.71 -15.39 44.63
N THR A 30 6.06 -15.21 43.38
CA THR A 30 6.86 -14.08 42.97
C THR A 30 5.99 -12.84 43.06
N ARG A 31 6.18 -12.03 44.10
CA ARG A 31 5.76 -10.63 44.10
C ARG A 31 6.38 -9.99 42.83
N ALA A 32 5.53 -9.61 41.91
CA ALA A 32 5.93 -8.70 40.84
C ALA A 32 6.36 -7.41 41.52
N LEU A 33 7.65 -7.12 41.46
CA LEU A 33 8.15 -5.77 41.73
C LEU A 33 7.42 -4.86 40.77
N ASP A 34 6.82 -3.79 41.29
CA ASP A 34 6.32 -2.71 40.47
C ASP A 34 7.39 -2.32 39.47
N ASP A 35 7.00 -2.34 38.19
CA ASP A 35 7.87 -1.94 37.09
C ASP A 35 8.44 -0.55 37.43
N VAL A 36 9.70 -0.51 37.79
CA VAL A 36 10.46 0.75 37.83
C VAL A 36 10.46 1.24 36.40
N VAL A 37 9.59 2.18 36.11
CA VAL A 37 9.54 2.87 34.82
C VAL A 37 10.81 3.72 34.71
N VAL A 38 11.89 3.07 34.30
CA VAL A 38 13.02 3.78 33.71
C VAL A 38 12.46 4.37 32.43
N SER A 39 12.25 5.66 32.39
CA SER A 39 11.82 6.39 31.19
C SER A 39 12.99 6.50 30.21
N ALA A 40 13.56 5.37 29.82
CA ALA A 40 14.35 5.30 28.61
C ALA A 40 13.39 5.58 27.44
N SER A 41 13.77 6.46 26.54
CA SER A 41 12.98 6.73 25.35
C SER A 41 12.79 5.42 24.61
N ASN A 42 11.54 4.99 24.39
CA ASN A 42 11.20 3.79 23.60
C ASN A 42 11.65 3.91 22.13
N ILE A 43 12.26 5.00 21.76
CA ILE A 43 12.78 5.31 20.43
C ILE A 43 14.24 5.69 20.58
N SER A 44 15.12 4.96 19.92
CA SER A 44 16.55 5.25 19.84
C SER A 44 16.99 5.21 18.38
N ARG A 45 18.04 5.97 18.05
CA ARG A 45 18.65 5.88 16.73
C ARG A 45 19.89 4.96 16.81
N VAL A 46 19.95 4.00 15.90
CA VAL A 46 21.06 3.07 15.77
C VAL A 46 21.57 3.16 14.33
N GLY A 47 22.72 3.80 14.14
CA GLY A 47 23.27 4.03 12.80
C GLY A 47 22.34 4.91 11.94
N ASP A 48 21.85 4.34 10.85
CA ASP A 48 21.04 5.00 9.82
C ASP A 48 19.52 4.86 10.01
N HIS A 49 19.04 4.24 11.09
CA HIS A 49 17.62 4.01 11.32
C HIS A 49 17.17 4.27 12.76
N LEU A 50 15.89 4.46 12.93
CA LEU A 50 15.25 4.51 14.25
C LEU A 50 14.87 3.11 14.69
N VAL A 51 15.20 2.78 15.92
CA VAL A 51 14.74 1.57 16.59
C VAL A 51 13.68 1.95 17.61
N ILE A 52 12.49 1.40 17.46
CA ILE A 52 11.32 1.73 18.25
C ILE A 52 10.89 0.48 19.00
N TYR A 53 10.86 0.55 20.31
CA TYR A 53 10.37 -0.52 21.18
C TYR A 53 8.94 -0.22 21.62
N PRO A 54 7.91 -0.90 21.06
CA PRO A 54 6.54 -0.72 21.50
C PRO A 54 6.41 -1.11 22.99
N ASN A 55 5.78 -0.26 23.78
CA ASN A 55 5.49 -0.57 25.18
C ASN A 55 4.35 -1.59 25.33
N SER A 56 4.09 -2.06 26.56
CA SER A 56 3.07 -3.06 26.81
C SER A 56 1.66 -2.59 26.42
N GLN A 57 1.32 -1.33 26.65
CA GLN A 57 0.01 -0.78 26.27
C GLN A 57 -0.14 -0.66 24.76
N GLN A 58 0.89 -0.20 24.07
CA GLN A 58 0.87 -0.10 22.59
C GLN A 58 0.69 -1.44 21.90
N ARG A 59 1.30 -2.51 22.45
CA ARG A 59 1.09 -3.89 21.96
C ARG A 59 -0.25 -4.46 22.36
N LYS A 60 -0.69 -4.19 23.61
CA LYS A 60 -1.94 -4.73 24.15
C LYS A 60 -3.17 -4.25 23.38
N HIS A 61 -3.18 -2.97 23.01
CA HIS A 61 -4.30 -2.35 22.29
C HIS A 61 -4.08 -2.33 20.75
N ALA A 62 -3.44 -3.35 20.23
CA ALA A 62 -3.29 -3.60 18.80
C ALA A 62 -3.73 -5.02 18.47
N VAL A 63 -4.37 -5.21 17.34
CA VAL A 63 -4.75 -6.54 16.85
C VAL A 63 -3.64 -7.16 16.00
N ASN A 64 -2.85 -6.33 15.34
CA ASN A 64 -1.81 -6.74 14.40
C ASN A 64 -0.65 -5.73 14.33
N GLY A 65 0.27 -5.91 13.38
CA GLY A 65 1.42 -5.03 13.19
C GLY A 65 1.04 -3.59 12.85
N PHE A 66 0.00 -3.37 12.05
CA PHE A 66 -0.48 -2.02 11.72
C PHE A 66 -1.05 -1.30 12.94
N GLY A 67 -1.83 -2.01 13.77
CA GLY A 67 -2.33 -1.45 15.02
C GLY A 67 -1.21 -1.06 16.00
N VAL A 68 -0.08 -1.78 15.98
CA VAL A 68 1.11 -1.37 16.76
C VAL A 68 1.72 -0.10 16.20
N LEU A 69 1.89 0.03 14.88
CA LEU A 69 2.39 1.27 14.26
C LEU A 69 1.50 2.46 14.58
N GLU A 70 0.19 2.29 14.48
CA GLU A 70 -0.79 3.31 14.81
C GLU A 70 -0.68 3.76 16.27
N ASN A 71 -0.56 2.79 17.19
CA ASN A 71 -0.41 3.05 18.63
C ASN A 71 0.94 3.71 18.99
N LEU A 72 1.96 3.54 18.18
CA LEU A 72 3.25 4.24 18.33
C LEU A 72 3.10 5.74 18.05
N ASN A 73 2.14 6.10 17.21
CA ASN A 73 1.83 7.48 16.88
C ASN A 73 3.07 8.26 16.41
N ILE A 74 3.79 7.71 15.43
CA ILE A 74 5.00 8.32 14.87
C ILE A 74 4.56 9.57 14.08
N PRO A 75 5.14 10.75 14.35
CA PRO A 75 4.76 11.97 13.64
C PRO A 75 4.92 11.84 12.12
N GLY A 76 3.86 12.15 11.39
CA GLY A 76 3.82 12.06 9.93
C GLY A 76 3.60 10.67 9.34
N LEU A 77 3.58 9.62 10.17
CA LEU A 77 3.20 8.27 9.72
C LEU A 77 1.68 8.17 9.67
N ILE A 78 1.17 7.78 8.52
CA ILE A 78 -0.25 7.52 8.27
C ILE A 78 -0.40 6.09 7.79
N ILE A 79 -1.41 5.43 8.33
CA ILE A 79 -1.84 4.12 7.84
C ILE A 79 -3.20 4.31 7.20
N ASP A 80 -3.29 4.02 5.92
CA ASP A 80 -4.58 3.96 5.23
C ASP A 80 -5.31 2.71 5.72
N ALA A 81 -6.37 2.90 6.48
CA ALA A 81 -7.16 1.81 7.07
C ALA A 81 -7.82 0.89 6.03
N LYS A 82 -8.00 1.35 4.77
CA LYS A 82 -8.62 0.57 3.69
C LYS A 82 -7.60 -0.27 2.93
N SER A 83 -6.48 0.34 2.55
CA SER A 83 -5.40 -0.31 1.78
C SER A 83 -4.31 -0.92 2.67
N ASN A 84 -4.27 -0.58 3.97
CA ASN A 84 -3.20 -0.90 4.91
C ASN A 84 -1.81 -0.44 4.41
N GLN A 85 -1.78 0.58 3.56
CA GLN A 85 -0.54 1.21 3.13
C GLN A 85 0.01 2.10 4.23
N VAL A 86 1.32 2.08 4.40
CA VAL A 86 2.02 2.93 5.35
C VAL A 86 2.67 4.07 4.59
N ASP A 87 2.21 5.26 4.83
CA ASP A 87 2.75 6.50 4.30
C ASP A 87 3.46 7.28 5.41
N VAL A 88 4.63 7.78 5.12
CA VAL A 88 5.35 8.66 6.03
C VAL A 88 5.63 9.95 5.31
N MET A 89 4.96 11.01 5.72
CA MET A 89 5.12 12.37 5.18
C MET A 89 4.92 12.42 3.65
N GLY A 90 3.98 11.60 3.10
CA GLY A 90 3.69 11.54 1.67
C GLY A 90 4.59 10.58 0.88
N LEU A 91 5.47 9.83 1.54
CA LEU A 91 6.30 8.80 0.94
C LEU A 91 5.84 7.42 1.40
N GLN A 92 5.48 6.55 0.46
CA GLN A 92 5.09 5.18 0.78
C GLN A 92 6.29 4.38 1.32
N ALA A 93 6.08 3.68 2.43
CA ALA A 93 7.07 2.82 3.04
C ALA A 93 6.95 1.38 2.51
N THR A 94 8.08 0.73 2.23
CA THR A 94 8.14 -0.71 1.99
C THR A 94 8.17 -1.45 3.33
N LEU A 95 7.36 -2.50 3.45
CA LEU A 95 7.22 -3.27 4.68
C LEU A 95 8.17 -4.47 4.68
N TYR A 96 8.79 -4.71 5.83
CA TYR A 96 9.70 -5.83 6.05
C TYR A 96 9.34 -6.57 7.35
N LEU A 97 9.53 -7.88 7.34
CA LEU A 97 9.41 -8.76 8.49
C LEU A 97 10.74 -9.50 8.71
N ASN A 98 11.41 -9.23 9.83
CA ASN A 98 12.74 -9.79 10.13
C ASN A 98 13.78 -9.53 9.04
N GLY A 99 13.70 -8.36 8.40
CA GLY A 99 14.61 -7.96 7.35
C GLY A 99 14.34 -8.54 5.97
N GLN A 100 13.17 -9.12 5.76
CA GLN A 100 12.68 -9.64 4.48
C GLN A 100 11.47 -8.83 4.05
N GLU A 101 11.42 -8.46 2.78
CA GLU A 101 10.26 -7.80 2.22
C GLU A 101 9.02 -8.69 2.38
N CYS A 102 7.94 -8.11 2.85
CA CYS A 102 6.70 -8.78 3.11
C CYS A 102 5.52 -8.03 2.51
N ASP A 103 4.45 -8.72 2.29
CA ASP A 103 3.22 -8.09 1.85
C ASP A 103 2.36 -7.59 3.03
N ILE A 104 1.34 -6.82 2.69
CA ILE A 104 0.42 -6.23 3.65
C ILE A 104 -0.23 -7.29 4.54
N ARG A 105 -0.58 -8.45 3.98
CA ARG A 105 -1.24 -9.54 4.72
C ARG A 105 -0.35 -10.14 5.80
N GLU A 106 0.96 -10.23 5.56
CA GLU A 106 1.90 -10.72 6.57
C GLU A 106 1.93 -9.80 7.81
N ILE A 107 1.80 -8.49 7.63
CA ILE A 107 1.74 -7.52 8.74
C ILE A 107 0.35 -7.49 9.39
N GLN A 108 -0.72 -7.66 8.63
CA GLN A 108 -2.07 -7.83 9.18
C GLN A 108 -2.20 -9.05 10.10
N MET A 109 -1.40 -10.08 9.85
CA MET A 109 -1.39 -11.32 10.63
C MET A 109 -0.31 -11.36 11.72
N LEU A 110 0.54 -10.33 11.79
CA LEU A 110 1.62 -10.26 12.77
C LEU A 110 1.08 -9.93 14.15
N ARG A 111 1.24 -10.84 15.10
CA ARG A 111 0.76 -10.63 16.47
C ARG A 111 1.56 -9.53 17.18
N PRO A 112 0.87 -8.58 17.82
CA PRO A 112 1.50 -7.48 18.54
C PRO A 112 2.49 -7.90 19.62
N ARG A 113 2.17 -8.96 20.39
CA ARG A 113 3.04 -9.46 21.48
C ARG A 113 4.33 -10.11 21.01
N ASP A 114 4.39 -10.53 19.73
CA ASP A 114 5.60 -11.08 19.13
C ASP A 114 6.52 -10.00 18.55
N ILE A 115 6.04 -8.79 18.38
CA ILE A 115 6.86 -7.66 17.91
C ILE A 115 7.80 -7.26 19.06
N GLU A 116 9.09 -7.47 18.84
CA GLU A 116 10.13 -7.05 19.79
C GLU A 116 10.44 -5.57 19.61
N LYS A 117 10.71 -5.17 18.37
CA LYS A 117 11.01 -3.79 17.96
C LYS A 117 10.58 -3.54 16.53
N ILE A 118 10.51 -2.27 16.18
CA ILE A 118 10.30 -1.82 14.81
C ILE A 118 11.49 -0.95 14.41
N GLU A 119 12.08 -1.25 13.27
CA GLU A 119 13.15 -0.47 12.68
C GLU A 119 12.57 0.38 11.56
N TYR A 120 12.71 1.68 11.68
CA TYR A 120 12.25 2.65 10.71
C TYR A 120 13.45 3.28 10.02
N HIS A 121 13.60 3.00 8.72
CA HIS A 121 14.69 3.51 7.89
C HIS A 121 14.14 4.65 7.03
N ASP A 122 14.51 5.86 7.39
CA ASP A 122 14.19 7.09 6.68
C ASP A 122 15.15 7.38 5.51
N ALA A 123 16.32 6.75 5.54
CA ALA A 123 17.30 6.73 4.45
C ALA A 123 17.83 5.30 4.25
N PRO A 124 17.02 4.39 3.69
CA PRO A 124 17.34 2.97 3.62
C PRO A 124 18.69 2.70 2.95
N SER A 125 19.49 1.80 3.53
CA SER A 125 20.83 1.44 3.06
C SER A 125 21.05 -0.08 2.97
N GLY A 126 22.13 -0.51 2.32
CA GLY A 126 22.44 -1.93 2.17
C GLY A 126 21.30 -2.67 1.46
N LYS A 127 20.77 -3.72 2.09
CA LYS A 127 19.67 -4.53 1.54
C LYS A 127 18.36 -3.75 1.28
N TYR A 128 18.19 -2.60 1.92
CA TYR A 128 17.02 -1.73 1.76
C TYR A 128 17.26 -0.58 0.78
N ALA A 129 18.41 -0.54 0.10
CA ALA A 129 18.83 0.59 -0.71
C ALA A 129 17.89 0.90 -1.90
N LYS A 130 17.12 -0.09 -2.35
CA LYS A 130 16.12 0.06 -3.42
C LYS A 130 14.89 0.88 -2.99
N ASP A 131 14.61 0.92 -1.69
CA ASP A 131 13.39 1.50 -1.14
C ASP A 131 13.56 2.97 -0.79
N LYS A 132 12.46 3.72 -0.81
CA LYS A 132 12.42 5.13 -0.39
C LYS A 132 12.38 5.24 1.14
N LEU A 133 11.57 4.42 1.77
CA LEU A 133 11.37 4.31 3.21
C LEU A 133 11.14 2.83 3.56
N VAL A 134 11.58 2.41 4.73
CA VAL A 134 11.38 1.03 5.20
C VAL A 134 10.84 1.01 6.62
N VAL A 135 9.83 0.19 6.84
CA VAL A 135 9.34 -0.20 8.16
C VAL A 135 9.58 -1.70 8.32
N ASN A 136 10.53 -2.07 9.17
CA ASN A 136 10.92 -3.46 9.41
C ASN A 136 10.47 -3.90 10.80
N PHE A 137 9.57 -4.88 10.84
CA PHE A 137 9.11 -5.50 12.08
C PHE A 137 10.07 -6.60 12.49
N ILE A 138 10.67 -6.49 13.66
CA ILE A 138 11.51 -7.52 14.25
C ILE A 138 10.71 -8.27 15.29
N THR A 139 10.62 -9.59 15.13
CA THR A 139 9.87 -10.47 16.03
C THR A 139 10.78 -11.20 17.00
N LYS A 140 10.21 -11.54 18.15
CA LYS A 140 10.84 -12.45 19.12
C LYS A 140 11.13 -13.80 18.48
N GLN A 141 12.25 -14.39 18.82
CA GLN A 141 12.62 -15.71 18.36
C GLN A 141 12.25 -16.77 19.40
N TYR A 142 11.73 -17.91 18.92
CA TYR A 142 11.37 -19.05 19.75
C TYR A 142 12.18 -20.28 19.33
N ARG A 143 12.49 -21.16 20.29
CA ARG A 143 13.15 -22.45 19.99
C ARG A 143 12.15 -23.52 19.58
N TYR A 144 10.98 -23.50 20.20
CA TYR A 144 9.92 -24.48 20.00
C TYR A 144 8.57 -23.88 20.31
N GLY A 145 7.56 -24.35 19.61
CA GLY A 145 6.16 -24.02 19.82
C GLY A 145 5.55 -23.20 18.72
N GLY A 146 4.37 -22.70 18.96
CA GLY A 146 3.65 -21.98 17.93
C GLY A 146 2.42 -21.26 18.45
N TYR A 147 1.61 -20.78 17.52
CA TYR A 147 0.35 -20.16 17.80
C TYR A 147 -0.66 -20.33 16.66
N VAL A 148 -1.90 -20.18 17.01
CA VAL A 148 -3.01 -19.94 16.08
C VAL A 148 -3.64 -18.60 16.48
N GLN A 149 -3.89 -17.74 15.52
CA GLN A 149 -4.67 -16.53 15.71
C GLN A 149 -5.77 -16.48 14.64
N ALA A 150 -6.97 -16.15 15.05
CA ALA A 150 -8.07 -15.83 14.14
C ALA A 150 -8.57 -14.43 14.46
N ASP A 151 -8.90 -13.65 13.42
CA ASP A 151 -9.58 -12.38 13.56
C ASP A 151 -10.67 -12.22 12.50
N GLY A 152 -11.69 -11.46 12.86
CA GLY A 152 -12.80 -11.12 11.99
C GLY A 152 -13.25 -9.71 12.21
N LEU A 153 -13.52 -9.00 11.14
CA LEU A 153 -14.13 -7.69 11.11
C LEU A 153 -15.45 -7.79 10.35
N GLN A 154 -16.50 -7.20 10.92
CA GLN A 154 -17.80 -7.05 10.26
C GLN A 154 -18.27 -5.60 10.39
N THR A 155 -18.73 -5.01 9.28
CA THR A 155 -19.35 -3.68 9.27
C THR A 155 -20.85 -3.75 9.49
N ILE A 156 -21.38 -2.66 10.05
CA ILE A 156 -22.80 -2.35 10.21
C ILE A 156 -23.07 -1.08 9.41
N GLY A 157 -24.11 -1.08 8.59
CA GLY A 157 -24.44 0.03 7.68
C GLY A 157 -24.23 -0.35 6.21
N TYR A 158 -23.30 -1.27 5.94
CA TYR A 158 -23.17 -1.99 4.67
C TYR A 158 -22.56 -3.37 4.91
N ASP A 159 -22.63 -4.25 3.95
CA ASP A 159 -22.18 -5.62 4.10
C ASP A 159 -20.69 -5.75 3.66
N HIS A 160 -19.79 -5.67 4.63
CA HIS A 160 -18.36 -5.89 4.43
C HIS A 160 -17.81 -6.74 5.58
N GLY A 161 -17.05 -7.77 5.22
CA GLY A 161 -16.35 -8.64 6.17
C GLY A 161 -14.90 -8.86 5.75
N ASP A 162 -14.01 -9.00 6.74
CA ASP A 162 -12.61 -9.40 6.57
C ASP A 162 -12.26 -10.42 7.66
N TYR A 163 -11.98 -11.67 7.25
CA TYR A 163 -11.77 -12.80 8.16
C TYR A 163 -10.43 -13.45 7.85
N ASN A 164 -9.66 -13.69 8.88
CA ASN A 164 -8.29 -14.13 8.74
C ASN A 164 -7.94 -15.19 9.78
N VAL A 165 -7.06 -16.13 9.38
CA VAL A 165 -6.47 -17.09 10.29
C VAL A 165 -4.98 -17.23 9.97
N VAL A 166 -4.14 -17.28 11.00
CA VAL A 166 -2.71 -17.56 10.88
C VAL A 166 -2.32 -18.65 11.86
N THR A 167 -1.48 -19.56 11.40
CA THR A 167 -0.82 -20.56 12.22
C THR A 167 0.68 -20.46 12.01
N ASN A 168 1.43 -20.36 13.09
CA ASN A 168 2.89 -20.38 13.07
C ASN A 168 3.39 -21.51 13.95
N TYR A 169 4.35 -22.29 13.45
CA TYR A 169 5.05 -23.34 14.18
C TYR A 169 6.56 -23.20 14.02
N VAL A 170 7.28 -23.24 15.11
CA VAL A 170 8.75 -23.13 15.15
C VAL A 170 9.34 -24.38 15.79
N LYS A 171 10.37 -24.96 15.14
CA LYS A 171 11.16 -26.06 15.67
C LYS A 171 12.65 -25.82 15.38
N GLY A 172 13.42 -25.49 16.39
CA GLY A 172 14.83 -25.15 16.24
C GLY A 172 15.06 -23.92 15.38
N ASN A 173 15.67 -24.11 14.22
CA ASN A 173 15.96 -23.06 13.26
C ASN A 173 14.89 -22.93 12.16
N ASN A 174 13.87 -23.77 12.17
CA ASN A 174 12.83 -23.81 11.16
C ASN A 174 11.55 -23.15 11.68
N SER A 175 10.92 -22.35 10.84
CA SER A 175 9.61 -21.75 11.08
C SER A 175 8.70 -22.01 9.89
N TYR A 176 7.49 -22.41 10.18
CA TYR A 176 6.43 -22.69 9.22
C TYR A 176 5.25 -21.77 9.55
N THR A 177 4.76 -21.03 8.57
CA THR A 177 3.61 -20.15 8.75
C THR A 177 2.61 -20.41 7.63
N VAL A 178 1.35 -20.55 8.02
CA VAL A 178 0.22 -20.64 7.09
C VAL A 178 -0.70 -19.48 7.38
N PHE A 179 -1.05 -18.73 6.33
CA PHE A 179 -2.06 -17.69 6.36
C PHE A 179 -3.22 -18.10 5.46
N ALA A 180 -4.43 -17.83 5.90
CA ALA A 180 -5.61 -17.89 5.06
C ALA A 180 -6.53 -16.75 5.45
N GLY A 181 -7.16 -16.13 4.47
CA GLY A 181 -8.09 -15.05 4.70
C GLY A 181 -9.06 -14.87 3.55
N ALA A 182 -10.21 -14.30 3.87
CA ALA A 182 -11.23 -13.94 2.89
C ALA A 182 -11.82 -12.59 3.28
N ASN A 183 -11.97 -11.71 2.31
CA ASN A 183 -12.74 -10.51 2.49
C ASN A 183 -13.83 -10.38 1.41
N TYR A 184 -14.88 -9.68 1.74
CA TYR A 184 -15.91 -9.33 0.80
C TYR A 184 -16.47 -7.93 1.09
N SER A 185 -17.01 -7.31 0.06
CA SER A 185 -17.69 -6.04 0.17
C SER A 185 -18.89 -6.01 -0.78
N HIS A 186 -20.07 -5.77 -0.21
CA HIS A 186 -21.31 -5.61 -0.94
C HIS A 186 -21.87 -4.23 -0.64
N VAL A 187 -21.94 -3.41 -1.67
CA VAL A 187 -22.35 -2.01 -1.59
C VAL A 187 -23.47 -1.79 -2.58
N ASP A 188 -24.59 -1.37 -2.10
CA ASP A 188 -25.75 -1.05 -2.96
C ASP A 188 -26.23 0.39 -2.69
N GLY A 189 -26.65 1.07 -3.76
CA GLY A 189 -27.33 2.37 -3.68
C GLY A 189 -26.40 3.58 -3.61
N THR A 190 -25.12 3.45 -3.97
CA THR A 190 -24.25 4.62 -4.18
C THR A 190 -24.79 5.44 -5.34
N GLU A 191 -25.09 6.71 -5.07
CA GLU A 191 -25.64 7.63 -6.07
C GLU A 191 -24.53 8.43 -6.74
N THR A 192 -24.58 8.50 -8.06
CA THR A 192 -23.66 9.30 -8.88
C THR A 192 -24.46 10.25 -9.75
N TRP A 193 -24.13 11.52 -9.66
CA TRP A 193 -24.58 12.59 -10.54
C TRP A 193 -23.41 13.07 -11.37
N ASN A 194 -23.60 13.23 -12.67
CA ASN A 194 -22.55 13.67 -13.58
C ASN A 194 -23.12 14.63 -14.62
N ASN A 195 -22.49 15.79 -14.77
CA ASN A 195 -22.80 16.77 -15.82
C ASN A 195 -21.57 16.84 -16.70
N GLU A 196 -21.73 16.49 -17.97
CA GLU A 196 -20.69 16.41 -18.99
C GLU A 196 -20.94 17.43 -20.07
N ASN A 197 -19.90 18.05 -20.57
CA ASN A 197 -19.91 18.93 -21.70
C ASN A 197 -18.97 18.40 -22.79
N TYR A 198 -19.49 18.23 -23.97
CA TYR A 198 -18.77 17.70 -25.15
C TYR A 198 -18.69 18.79 -26.22
N GLN A 199 -17.46 19.08 -26.66
CA GLN A 199 -17.20 20.05 -27.72
C GLN A 199 -16.71 19.35 -28.98
N PHE A 200 -17.60 19.17 -29.94
CA PHE A 200 -17.29 18.70 -31.29
C PHE A 200 -17.09 19.89 -32.24
N THR A 201 -16.48 19.66 -33.40
CA THR A 201 -16.19 20.72 -34.39
C THR A 201 -17.46 21.51 -34.82
N GLN A 202 -18.61 20.86 -34.88
CA GLN A 202 -19.86 21.48 -35.37
C GLN A 202 -20.96 21.54 -34.32
N SER A 203 -20.76 21.02 -33.15
CA SER A 203 -21.79 20.98 -32.11
C SER A 203 -21.19 21.00 -30.70
N LEU A 204 -21.90 21.68 -29.82
CA LEU A 204 -21.67 21.66 -28.37
C LEU A 204 -22.91 21.06 -27.74
N PHE A 205 -22.77 20.09 -26.87
CA PHE A 205 -23.92 19.59 -26.13
C PHE A 205 -23.55 19.21 -24.70
N ASP A 206 -24.55 19.39 -23.84
CA ASP A 206 -24.50 19.02 -22.44
C ASP A 206 -25.19 17.67 -22.23
N ARG A 207 -24.65 16.87 -21.34
CA ARG A 207 -25.22 15.60 -20.93
C ARG A 207 -25.30 15.55 -19.42
N GLU A 208 -26.48 15.41 -18.89
CA GLU A 208 -26.71 15.15 -17.48
C GLU A 208 -26.98 13.66 -17.29
N SER A 209 -26.33 13.04 -16.30
CA SER A 209 -26.59 11.65 -15.98
C SER A 209 -26.68 11.40 -14.48
N TYR A 210 -27.55 10.46 -14.13
CA TYR A 210 -27.72 9.95 -12.79
C TYR A 210 -27.67 8.43 -12.78
N SER A 211 -27.00 7.85 -11.80
CA SER A 211 -27.02 6.40 -11.62
C SER A 211 -26.98 5.99 -10.16
N LYS A 212 -27.58 4.83 -9.89
CA LYS A 212 -27.40 4.05 -8.67
C LYS A 212 -26.47 2.88 -8.95
N ASN A 213 -25.45 2.74 -8.09
CA ASN A 213 -24.41 1.74 -8.26
C ASN A 213 -24.57 0.61 -7.27
N SER A 214 -24.27 -0.60 -7.74
CA SER A 214 -24.20 -1.83 -6.96
C SER A 214 -22.83 -2.45 -7.19
N TYR A 215 -22.08 -2.67 -6.10
CA TYR A 215 -20.73 -3.21 -6.14
C TYR A 215 -20.61 -4.44 -5.27
N ARG A 216 -20.01 -5.51 -5.80
CA ARG A 216 -19.68 -6.73 -5.05
C ARG A 216 -18.27 -7.15 -5.36
N ASN A 217 -17.49 -7.35 -4.34
CA ASN A 217 -16.10 -7.79 -4.44
C ASN A 217 -15.82 -8.88 -3.42
N HIS A 218 -15.03 -9.88 -3.83
CA HIS A 218 -14.56 -10.98 -2.99
C HIS A 218 -13.06 -11.17 -3.22
N GLN A 219 -12.32 -11.40 -2.16
CA GLN A 219 -10.91 -11.76 -2.23
C GLN A 219 -10.65 -12.92 -1.28
N GLU A 220 -9.98 -13.94 -1.77
CA GLU A 220 -9.45 -15.03 -0.99
C GLU A 220 -7.93 -15.03 -1.10
N TYR A 221 -7.29 -15.32 0.02
CA TYR A 221 -5.84 -15.27 0.15
C TYR A 221 -5.36 -16.48 0.93
N MET A 222 -4.33 -17.15 0.42
CA MET A 222 -3.64 -18.24 1.11
C MET A 222 -2.13 -18.09 0.90
N GLN A 223 -1.35 -18.22 1.97
CA GLN A 223 0.10 -18.21 1.89
C GLN A 223 0.68 -19.31 2.79
N PHE A 224 1.64 -20.03 2.25
CA PHE A 224 2.56 -20.88 3.00
C PHE A 224 3.95 -20.24 2.99
N ARG A 225 4.56 -20.12 4.18
CA ARG A 225 5.92 -19.59 4.34
C ARG A 225 6.74 -20.56 5.15
N TYR A 226 7.89 -20.93 4.59
CA TYR A 226 8.94 -21.67 5.28
C TYR A 226 10.15 -20.76 5.46
N GLN A 227 10.77 -20.78 6.65
CA GLN A 227 11.99 -20.07 6.94
C GLN A 227 12.94 -20.98 7.73
N ASN A 228 14.18 -21.07 7.29
CA ASN A 228 15.28 -21.60 8.08
C ASN A 228 16.26 -20.48 8.41
N GLN A 229 16.64 -20.34 9.68
CA GLN A 229 17.55 -19.29 10.12
C GLN A 229 18.58 -19.82 11.10
N THR A 230 19.86 -19.66 10.74
CA THR A 230 21.02 -20.00 11.59
C THR A 230 21.93 -18.77 11.69
N GLY A 231 21.85 -18.06 12.81
CA GLY A 231 22.53 -16.78 12.99
C GLY A 231 22.10 -15.76 11.93
N LYS A 232 23.06 -15.22 11.18
CA LYS A 232 22.79 -14.27 10.07
C LYS A 232 22.40 -14.96 8.76
N ARG A 233 22.62 -16.27 8.62
CA ARG A 233 22.24 -17.03 7.44
C ARG A 233 20.76 -17.38 7.50
N TYR A 234 20.01 -17.11 6.44
CA TYR A 234 18.63 -17.54 6.32
C TYR A 234 18.26 -17.95 4.90
N TRP A 235 17.24 -18.82 4.82
CA TRP A 235 16.51 -19.18 3.60
C TRP A 235 15.03 -19.00 3.87
N VAL A 236 14.34 -18.39 2.93
CA VAL A 236 12.89 -18.25 3.00
C VAL A 236 12.27 -18.62 1.67
N GLY A 237 11.26 -19.46 1.75
CA GLY A 237 10.39 -19.79 0.62
C GLY A 237 8.96 -19.41 0.98
N LYS A 238 8.26 -18.71 0.07
CA LYS A 238 6.85 -18.39 0.19
C LYS A 238 6.12 -18.86 -1.06
N PHE A 239 4.95 -19.43 -0.86
CA PHE A 239 3.96 -19.67 -1.91
C PHE A 239 2.70 -18.93 -1.52
N THR A 240 2.20 -18.09 -2.39
CA THR A 240 1.00 -17.28 -2.17
C THR A 240 0.01 -17.49 -3.29
N LEU A 241 -1.26 -17.67 -2.95
CA LEU A 241 -2.37 -17.73 -3.88
C LEU A 241 -3.36 -16.62 -3.54
N VAL A 242 -3.68 -15.79 -4.52
CA VAL A 242 -4.68 -14.72 -4.40
C VAL A 242 -5.75 -14.95 -5.47
N ASN A 243 -6.99 -15.05 -5.05
CA ASN A 243 -8.17 -15.06 -5.91
C ASN A 243 -8.96 -13.77 -5.66
N LEU A 244 -9.17 -12.97 -6.69
CA LEU A 244 -9.94 -11.73 -6.64
C LEU A 244 -11.10 -11.84 -7.62
N SER A 245 -12.31 -11.53 -7.17
CA SER A 245 -13.51 -11.55 -8.00
C SER A 245 -14.37 -10.33 -7.74
N THR A 246 -14.71 -9.60 -8.78
CA THR A 246 -15.73 -8.55 -8.78
C THR A 246 -16.89 -9.04 -9.66
N PRO A 247 -17.80 -9.86 -9.12
CA PRO A 247 -18.88 -10.44 -9.93
C PRO A 247 -19.91 -9.41 -10.36
N ARG A 248 -19.93 -8.24 -9.73
CA ARG A 248 -20.85 -7.16 -10.05
C ARG A 248 -20.24 -5.81 -9.70
N ASN A 249 -20.15 -4.95 -10.69
CA ASN A 249 -19.97 -3.51 -10.56
C ASN A 249 -20.90 -2.87 -11.56
N ALA A 250 -22.16 -2.75 -11.16
CA ALA A 250 -23.26 -2.34 -12.02
C ALA A 250 -23.76 -0.96 -11.65
N SER A 251 -24.11 -0.16 -12.65
CA SER A 251 -24.80 1.09 -12.50
C SER A 251 -26.05 1.10 -13.37
N SER A 252 -27.15 1.63 -12.84
CA SER A 252 -28.39 1.81 -13.58
C SER A 252 -28.97 3.20 -13.29
N GLY A 253 -29.49 3.85 -14.30
CA GLY A 253 -30.06 5.20 -14.20
C GLY A 253 -30.42 5.76 -15.56
N PHE A 254 -30.26 7.06 -15.72
CA PHE A 254 -30.56 7.74 -16.97
C PHE A 254 -29.45 8.68 -17.41
N ALA A 255 -29.40 8.97 -18.69
CA ALA A 255 -28.66 10.07 -19.29
C ALA A 255 -29.63 10.94 -20.09
N LYS A 256 -29.46 12.25 -20.00
CA LYS A 256 -30.27 13.23 -20.65
C LYS A 256 -29.39 14.17 -21.47
N GLU A 257 -29.68 14.23 -22.76
CA GLU A 257 -29.13 15.18 -23.72
C GLU A 257 -30.33 16.03 -24.22
N SER A 258 -30.81 15.82 -25.45
CA SER A 258 -32.10 16.34 -25.92
C SER A 258 -33.27 15.50 -25.41
N THR A 259 -33.09 14.23 -25.23
CA THR A 259 -34.04 13.25 -24.69
C THR A 259 -33.41 12.48 -23.54
N GLU A 260 -34.25 11.99 -22.65
CA GLU A 260 -33.81 11.12 -21.56
C GLU A 260 -33.78 9.66 -22.03
N THR A 261 -32.71 8.96 -21.72
CA THR A 261 -32.45 7.57 -22.11
C THR A 261 -31.98 6.76 -20.91
N ASP A 262 -32.53 5.58 -20.74
CA ASP A 262 -32.08 4.66 -19.71
C ASP A 262 -30.62 4.20 -19.98
N VAL A 263 -29.81 4.21 -18.94
CA VAL A 263 -28.42 3.76 -18.99
C VAL A 263 -28.19 2.61 -18.00
N PHE A 264 -27.56 1.56 -18.51
CA PHE A 264 -27.09 0.45 -17.70
C PHE A 264 -25.62 0.15 -18.04
N SER A 265 -24.81 -0.08 -17.01
CA SER A 265 -23.45 -0.60 -17.16
C SER A 265 -23.17 -1.68 -16.13
N ASN A 266 -22.41 -2.71 -16.53
CA ASN A 266 -21.94 -3.73 -15.59
C ASN A 266 -20.53 -4.16 -15.97
N ILE A 267 -19.64 -4.17 -14.98
CA ILE A 267 -18.26 -4.64 -15.09
C ILE A 267 -18.08 -5.85 -14.19
N ARG A 268 -17.55 -6.94 -14.75
CA ARG A 268 -17.15 -8.13 -14.00
C ARG A 268 -15.65 -8.35 -14.17
N LYS A 269 -14.97 -8.70 -13.09
CA LYS A 269 -13.52 -8.99 -13.11
C LYS A 269 -13.25 -10.26 -12.30
N LYS A 270 -12.29 -11.06 -12.78
CA LYS A 270 -11.71 -12.18 -12.02
C LYS A 270 -10.20 -12.14 -12.19
N SER A 271 -9.47 -12.51 -11.15
CA SER A 271 -8.02 -12.62 -11.18
C SER A 271 -7.57 -13.75 -10.25
N LEU A 272 -6.82 -14.70 -10.78
CA LEU A 272 -6.15 -15.73 -10.01
C LEU A 272 -4.64 -15.52 -10.14
N SER A 273 -3.94 -15.34 -9.02
CA SER A 273 -2.54 -15.00 -9.01
C SER A 273 -1.72 -15.84 -8.03
N PRO A 274 -1.17 -16.99 -8.45
CA PRO A 274 -0.14 -17.70 -7.72
C PRO A 274 1.20 -16.95 -7.78
N LYS A 275 1.94 -16.93 -6.65
CA LYS A 275 3.26 -16.32 -6.51
C LYS A 275 4.20 -17.26 -5.77
N ILE A 276 5.48 -17.22 -6.15
CA ILE A 276 6.58 -17.92 -5.46
C ILE A 276 7.66 -16.88 -5.16
N ASP A 277 8.12 -16.82 -3.90
CA ASP A 277 9.22 -15.98 -3.47
C ASP A 277 10.27 -16.85 -2.79
N LEU A 278 11.50 -16.80 -3.27
CA LEU A 278 12.65 -17.47 -2.68
C LEU A 278 13.71 -16.42 -2.34
N ASN A 279 14.15 -16.38 -1.09
CA ASN A 279 15.18 -15.46 -0.64
C ASN A 279 16.22 -16.16 0.18
N ALA A 280 17.47 -15.78 0.00
CA ALA A 280 18.61 -16.28 0.77
C ALA A 280 19.53 -15.14 1.21
N ASN A 281 20.00 -15.18 2.44
CA ASN A 281 21.08 -14.33 2.94
C ASN A 281 22.26 -15.21 3.33
N LEU A 282 23.37 -15.04 2.65
CA LEU A 282 24.56 -15.86 2.76
C LEU A 282 25.70 -14.99 3.32
N PRO A 283 26.03 -15.10 4.62
CA PRO A 283 27.24 -14.48 5.15
C PRO A 283 28.46 -15.14 4.51
N LEU A 284 29.26 -14.39 3.75
CA LEU A 284 30.50 -14.86 3.15
C LEU A 284 31.67 -14.71 4.13
N SER A 285 31.63 -13.65 4.94
CA SER A 285 32.57 -13.41 6.03
C SER A 285 31.90 -12.57 7.13
N LYS A 286 32.69 -12.18 8.18
CA LYS A 286 32.17 -11.27 9.23
C LYS A 286 31.63 -9.96 8.67
N ASN A 287 32.21 -9.48 7.57
CA ASN A 287 31.98 -8.18 6.98
C ASN A 287 31.32 -8.24 5.60
N GLN A 288 31.01 -9.44 5.10
CA GLN A 288 30.50 -9.61 3.73
C GLN A 288 29.25 -10.48 3.74
N THR A 289 28.25 -10.06 2.98
CA THR A 289 27.03 -10.83 2.77
C THR A 289 26.62 -10.82 1.31
N LEU A 290 26.06 -11.93 0.84
CA LEU A 290 25.40 -12.04 -0.45
C LEU A 290 23.91 -12.35 -0.20
N ILE A 291 23.04 -11.52 -0.75
CA ILE A 291 21.60 -11.71 -0.69
C ILE A 291 21.13 -12.07 -2.10
N LEU A 292 20.40 -13.17 -2.22
CA LEU A 292 19.82 -13.65 -3.48
C LEU A 292 18.32 -13.68 -3.35
N GLY A 293 17.61 -13.29 -4.40
CA GLY A 293 16.16 -13.32 -4.47
C GLY A 293 15.66 -13.78 -5.84
N VAL A 294 14.63 -14.63 -5.82
CA VAL A 294 13.88 -15.06 -6.99
C VAL A 294 12.41 -14.90 -6.66
N HIS A 295 11.69 -14.14 -7.49
CA HIS A 295 10.26 -13.92 -7.34
C HIS A 295 9.57 -14.26 -8.66
N GLY A 296 8.51 -15.03 -8.60
CA GLY A 296 7.70 -15.41 -9.75
C GLY A 296 6.23 -15.16 -9.46
N LYS A 297 5.50 -14.62 -10.42
CA LYS A 297 4.06 -14.41 -10.37
C LYS A 297 3.44 -14.80 -11.70
N TYR A 298 2.41 -15.60 -11.67
CA TYR A 298 1.51 -15.80 -12.80
C TYR A 298 0.18 -15.15 -12.45
N SER A 299 -0.49 -14.55 -13.42
CA SER A 299 -1.84 -14.01 -13.28
C SER A 299 -2.69 -14.42 -14.45
N ALA A 300 -3.89 -14.93 -14.17
CA ALA A 300 -4.95 -15.14 -15.15
C ALA A 300 -6.08 -14.19 -14.79
N ASN A 301 -6.34 -13.22 -15.65
CA ASN A 301 -7.31 -12.16 -15.45
C ASN A 301 -8.39 -12.27 -16.52
N SER A 302 -9.64 -12.01 -16.14
CA SER A 302 -10.73 -11.80 -17.09
C SER A 302 -11.48 -10.52 -16.71
N TYR A 303 -11.85 -9.79 -17.73
CA TYR A 303 -12.63 -8.56 -17.66
C TYR A 303 -13.78 -8.67 -18.64
N HIS A 304 -14.98 -8.37 -18.17
CA HIS A 304 -16.18 -8.29 -18.99
C HIS A 304 -16.90 -6.99 -18.68
N ARG A 305 -17.23 -6.23 -19.71
CA ARG A 305 -17.96 -4.98 -19.60
C ARG A 305 -19.11 -4.95 -20.57
N LEU A 306 -20.31 -4.64 -20.06
CA LEU A 306 -21.51 -4.33 -20.84
C LEU A 306 -21.88 -2.87 -20.54
N TYR A 307 -22.17 -2.09 -21.58
CA TYR A 307 -22.74 -0.76 -21.48
C TYR A 307 -23.91 -0.63 -22.46
N GLN A 308 -25.04 -0.15 -21.96
CA GLN A 308 -26.28 0.02 -22.71
C GLN A 308 -26.82 1.42 -22.48
N GLU A 309 -27.17 2.12 -23.60
CA GLU A 309 -27.81 3.42 -23.66
C GLU A 309 -28.58 3.47 -24.99
N GLN A 310 -29.85 3.05 -24.94
CA GLN A 310 -30.59 2.78 -26.15
C GLN A 310 -30.65 3.97 -27.12
N PRO A 311 -30.43 3.77 -28.46
CA PRO A 311 -30.21 2.45 -29.10
C PRO A 311 -28.79 1.92 -29.07
N PHE A 312 -27.86 2.59 -28.38
CA PHE A 312 -26.45 2.23 -28.32
C PHE A 312 -26.17 1.12 -27.27
N GLU A 313 -25.45 0.11 -27.69
CA GLU A 313 -24.92 -0.94 -26.81
C GLU A 313 -23.47 -1.29 -27.20
N THR A 314 -22.64 -1.51 -26.20
CA THR A 314 -21.27 -1.98 -26.40
C THR A 314 -20.87 -3.02 -25.35
N MET A 315 -20.15 -4.04 -25.80
CA MET A 315 -19.61 -5.11 -24.96
C MET A 315 -18.13 -5.25 -25.23
N THR A 316 -17.35 -5.41 -24.18
CA THR A 316 -15.91 -5.68 -24.25
C THR A 316 -15.56 -6.81 -23.30
N ASP A 317 -14.94 -7.84 -23.84
CA ASP A 317 -14.33 -8.92 -23.10
C ASP A 317 -12.81 -8.85 -23.27
N GLU A 318 -12.08 -9.16 -22.18
CA GLU A 318 -10.62 -9.25 -22.17
C GLU A 318 -10.21 -10.44 -21.31
N ASP A 319 -9.45 -11.35 -21.90
CA ASP A 319 -8.77 -12.44 -21.21
C ASP A 319 -7.26 -12.22 -21.25
N GLU A 320 -6.67 -11.95 -20.08
CA GLU A 320 -5.25 -11.66 -19.91
C GLU A 320 -4.53 -12.78 -19.15
N LYS A 321 -3.36 -13.16 -19.64
CA LYS A 321 -2.40 -14.04 -18.95
C LYS A 321 -1.07 -13.30 -18.82
N ALA A 322 -0.61 -13.12 -17.60
CA ALA A 322 0.65 -12.44 -17.32
C ALA A 322 1.60 -13.33 -16.52
N LEU A 323 2.84 -13.41 -16.95
CA LEU A 323 3.94 -14.04 -16.25
C LEU A 323 4.99 -12.96 -15.93
N SER A 324 5.31 -12.81 -14.65
CA SER A 324 6.34 -11.90 -14.19
C SER A 324 7.36 -12.66 -13.36
N PHE A 325 8.65 -12.42 -13.57
CA PHE A 325 9.68 -12.89 -12.67
C PHE A 325 10.73 -11.82 -12.42
N GLN A 326 11.32 -11.88 -11.26
CA GLN A 326 12.38 -10.99 -10.82
C GLN A 326 13.53 -11.81 -10.24
N LEU A 327 14.74 -11.50 -10.65
CA LEU A 327 15.98 -11.99 -10.09
C LEU A 327 16.69 -10.84 -9.38
N SER A 328 17.30 -11.10 -8.24
CA SER A 328 18.10 -10.12 -7.52
C SER A 328 19.35 -10.74 -6.89
N ALA A 329 20.45 -10.01 -6.95
CA ALA A 329 21.70 -10.35 -6.29
C ALA A 329 22.30 -9.08 -5.68
N ILE A 330 22.54 -9.08 -4.35
CA ILE A 330 23.04 -7.93 -3.62
C ILE A 330 24.26 -8.40 -2.81
N TYR A 331 25.42 -7.91 -3.17
CA TYR A 331 26.65 -8.09 -2.40
C TYR A 331 26.88 -6.87 -1.50
N ASN A 332 27.10 -7.09 -0.21
CA ASN A 332 27.41 -6.05 0.76
C ASN A 332 28.75 -6.29 1.43
N TYR A 333 29.53 -5.23 1.56
CA TYR A 333 30.74 -5.17 2.38
C TYR A 333 30.58 -4.08 3.44
N PHE A 334 30.89 -4.39 4.69
CA PHE A 334 30.76 -3.49 5.84
C PHE A 334 32.10 -3.30 6.54
N SER A 335 32.45 -2.07 6.85
CA SER A 335 33.51 -1.72 7.76
C SER A 335 33.01 -0.67 8.77
N GLN A 336 33.88 -0.24 9.70
CA GLN A 336 33.45 0.72 10.75
C GLN A 336 32.93 2.05 10.20
N LYS A 337 33.54 2.57 9.14
CA LYS A 337 33.19 3.88 8.55
C LYS A 337 32.62 3.78 7.14
N HIS A 338 32.75 2.65 6.48
CA HIS A 338 32.41 2.47 5.08
C HIS A 338 31.52 1.25 4.91
N SER A 339 30.47 1.39 4.11
CA SER A 339 29.79 0.24 3.55
C SER A 339 29.63 0.39 2.05
N LEU A 340 29.84 -0.73 1.35
CA LEU A 340 29.73 -0.82 -0.10
C LEU A 340 28.65 -1.84 -0.40
N SER A 341 27.84 -1.57 -1.43
CA SER A 341 26.87 -2.53 -1.96
C SER A 341 26.92 -2.53 -3.48
N MET A 342 26.97 -3.73 -4.06
CA MET A 342 26.74 -3.95 -5.48
C MET A 342 25.41 -4.67 -5.65
N GLU A 343 24.53 -4.15 -6.49
CA GLU A 343 23.17 -4.62 -6.59
C GLU A 343 22.81 -4.85 -8.06
N LEU A 344 22.30 -6.04 -8.36
CA LEU A 344 21.83 -6.42 -9.69
C LEU A 344 20.38 -6.88 -9.57
N PHE A 345 19.54 -6.36 -10.45
CA PHE A 345 18.13 -6.76 -10.56
C PHE A 345 17.80 -7.01 -12.01
N HIS A 346 16.98 -8.01 -12.28
CA HIS A 346 16.37 -8.24 -13.57
C HIS A 346 14.89 -8.53 -13.39
N TYR A 347 14.06 -7.77 -14.05
CA TYR A 347 12.60 -7.94 -14.13
C TYR A 347 12.25 -8.40 -15.53
N HIS A 348 11.38 -9.37 -15.64
CA HIS A 348 10.91 -9.89 -16.90
C HIS A 348 9.41 -10.12 -16.83
N ASP A 349 8.70 -9.47 -17.72
CA ASP A 349 7.24 -9.55 -17.78
C ASP A 349 6.82 -9.97 -19.19
N VAL A 350 5.85 -10.88 -19.27
CA VAL A 350 5.21 -11.32 -20.50
C VAL A 350 3.70 -11.25 -20.30
N TRP A 351 3.01 -10.54 -21.18
CA TRP A 351 1.56 -10.43 -21.18
C TRP A 351 1.00 -10.91 -22.51
N ASN A 352 -0.11 -11.66 -22.43
CA ASN A 352 -0.97 -11.98 -23.55
C ASN A 352 -2.38 -11.52 -23.19
N ALA A 353 -2.99 -10.76 -24.06
CA ALA A 353 -4.37 -10.27 -23.89
C ALA A 353 -5.16 -10.50 -25.16
N ASP A 354 -6.31 -11.16 -25.01
CA ASP A 354 -7.28 -11.41 -26.06
C ASP A 354 -8.50 -10.54 -25.80
N TYR A 355 -8.78 -9.61 -26.71
CA TYR A 355 -9.94 -8.74 -26.68
C TYR A 355 -11.01 -9.24 -27.64
N SER A 356 -12.27 -9.17 -27.23
CA SER A 356 -13.42 -9.50 -28.09
C SER A 356 -14.62 -8.58 -27.79
N GLY A 357 -15.67 -8.65 -28.64
CA GLY A 357 -16.83 -7.78 -28.57
C GLY A 357 -16.68 -6.56 -29.47
N ASN A 358 -16.65 -5.33 -28.91
CA ASN A 358 -16.52 -4.13 -29.72
C ASN A 358 -15.07 -3.88 -30.21
N CYS A 359 -14.11 -4.62 -29.68
CA CYS A 359 -12.71 -4.61 -30.09
C CYS A 359 -12.22 -6.05 -30.22
N GLU A 360 -11.88 -6.48 -31.43
CA GLU A 360 -11.28 -7.79 -31.66
C GLU A 360 -9.79 -7.61 -31.89
N LEU A 361 -8.97 -8.00 -30.90
CA LEU A 361 -7.52 -7.79 -30.95
C LEU A 361 -6.83 -8.80 -30.03
N TRP A 362 -5.78 -9.43 -30.55
CA TRP A 362 -4.80 -10.14 -29.74
C TRP A 362 -3.55 -9.30 -29.56
N GLN A 363 -3.04 -9.24 -28.33
CA GLN A 363 -1.81 -8.52 -28.00
C GLN A 363 -0.84 -9.42 -27.24
N HIS A 364 0.43 -9.26 -27.54
CA HIS A 364 1.54 -9.87 -26.82
C HIS A 364 2.58 -8.82 -26.51
N LEU A 365 2.86 -8.61 -25.23
CA LEU A 365 3.89 -7.70 -24.75
C LEU A 365 4.97 -8.49 -24.01
N TRP A 366 6.19 -8.31 -24.42
CA TRP A 366 7.39 -8.72 -23.72
C TRP A 366 8.12 -7.48 -23.18
N LYS A 367 8.51 -7.50 -21.90
CA LYS A 367 9.23 -6.41 -21.26
C LYS A 367 10.33 -6.96 -20.36
N GLY A 368 11.56 -6.46 -20.54
CA GLY A 368 12.72 -6.75 -19.71
C GLY A 368 13.30 -5.45 -19.13
N GLU A 369 13.64 -5.43 -17.86
CA GLU A 369 14.32 -4.31 -17.21
C GLU A 369 15.48 -4.85 -16.37
N SER A 370 16.70 -4.40 -16.67
CA SER A 370 17.90 -4.76 -15.93
C SER A 370 18.49 -3.53 -15.25
N LEU A 371 18.76 -3.66 -13.96
CA LEU A 371 19.27 -2.57 -13.13
C LEU A 371 20.58 -3.02 -12.47
N ALA A 372 21.59 -2.18 -12.53
CA ALA A 372 22.85 -2.36 -11.83
C ALA A 372 23.16 -1.12 -11.01
N PHE A 373 23.44 -1.30 -9.72
CA PHE A 373 23.75 -0.20 -8.82
C PHE A 373 25.05 -0.45 -8.05
N PHE A 374 25.71 0.65 -7.75
CA PHE A 374 26.78 0.73 -6.78
C PHE A 374 26.37 1.74 -5.71
N SER A 375 26.40 1.29 -4.46
CA SER A 375 26.05 2.11 -3.29
C SER A 375 27.26 2.25 -2.40
N TYR A 376 27.55 3.47 -1.95
CA TYR A 376 28.59 3.79 -1.00
C TYR A 376 28.02 4.61 0.15
N ASN A 377 28.24 4.13 1.38
CA ASN A 377 27.88 4.85 2.58
C ASN A 377 29.14 5.15 3.38
N PHE A 378 29.31 6.42 3.72
CA PHE A 378 30.46 6.98 4.46
C PHE A 378 30.01 7.68 5.73
N GLN A 379 30.43 7.13 6.88
CA GLN A 379 30.24 7.76 8.18
C GLN A 379 31.39 8.74 8.45
N ALA A 380 31.25 9.99 8.00
CA ALA A 380 32.29 11.01 8.09
C ALA A 380 32.62 11.36 9.57
N SER A 381 31.60 11.37 10.43
CA SER A 381 31.74 11.57 11.88
C SER A 381 30.60 10.85 12.62
N ARG A 382 30.58 10.89 13.95
CA ARG A 382 29.44 10.39 14.74
C ARG A 382 28.11 11.10 14.41
N ARG A 383 28.17 12.27 13.79
CA ARG A 383 27.00 13.10 13.49
C ARG A 383 26.68 13.20 12.01
N LEU A 384 27.64 12.92 11.10
CA LEU A 384 27.48 13.12 9.67
C LEU A 384 27.65 11.82 8.92
N SER A 385 26.63 11.44 8.18
CA SER A 385 26.62 10.29 7.25
C SER A 385 26.26 10.76 5.84
N LEU A 386 27.02 10.28 4.87
CA LEU A 386 26.78 10.49 3.44
C LEU A 386 26.54 9.13 2.79
N LYS A 387 25.45 9.00 2.04
CA LYS A 387 25.15 7.82 1.24
C LYS A 387 24.88 8.24 -0.19
N THR A 388 25.55 7.58 -1.13
CA THR A 388 25.27 7.77 -2.56
C THR A 388 25.09 6.40 -3.22
N ARG A 389 24.05 6.28 -4.02
CA ARG A 389 23.75 5.13 -4.86
C ARG A 389 23.63 5.60 -6.30
N ILE A 390 24.47 5.07 -7.17
CA ILE A 390 24.46 5.36 -8.59
C ILE A 390 24.21 4.07 -9.36
N GLY A 391 23.54 4.15 -10.48
CA GLY A 391 23.25 2.97 -11.28
C GLY A 391 22.77 3.27 -12.67
N LEU A 392 22.61 2.20 -13.40
CA LEU A 392 22.07 2.16 -14.75
C LEU A 392 20.83 1.30 -14.79
N ASP A 393 19.89 1.69 -15.60
CA ASP A 393 18.60 1.06 -15.84
C ASP A 393 18.46 0.85 -17.35
N TRP A 394 18.48 -0.40 -17.77
CA TRP A 394 18.27 -0.80 -19.14
C TRP A 394 16.90 -1.43 -19.32
N LEU A 395 15.98 -0.67 -19.91
CA LEU A 395 14.62 -1.08 -20.24
C LEU A 395 14.53 -1.48 -21.70
N GLN A 396 13.88 -2.62 -21.93
CA GLN A 396 13.50 -3.10 -23.26
C GLN A 396 12.06 -3.56 -23.23
N TYR A 397 11.30 -3.29 -24.26
CA TYR A 397 10.01 -3.93 -24.49
C TYR A 397 9.68 -4.06 -25.98
N HIS A 398 8.83 -5.02 -26.29
CA HIS A 398 8.31 -5.28 -27.61
C HIS A 398 6.83 -5.63 -27.52
N LEU A 399 5.99 -4.80 -28.10
CA LEU A 399 4.58 -5.07 -28.34
C LEU A 399 4.44 -5.68 -29.73
N HIS A 400 3.80 -6.83 -29.85
CA HIS A 400 3.61 -7.52 -31.14
C HIS A 400 2.93 -6.58 -32.16
N GLY A 401 3.51 -6.47 -33.35
CA GLY A 401 3.05 -5.58 -34.42
C GLY A 401 3.55 -4.12 -34.27
N ASP A 402 4.41 -3.83 -33.29
CA ASP A 402 5.04 -2.53 -33.08
C ASP A 402 6.57 -2.61 -33.11
N ASN A 403 7.21 -1.45 -33.13
CA ASN A 403 8.66 -1.36 -33.01
C ASN A 403 9.11 -1.77 -31.59
N SER A 404 10.29 -2.37 -31.52
CA SER A 404 10.95 -2.64 -30.25
C SER A 404 11.47 -1.34 -29.64
N PHE A 405 11.31 -1.20 -28.33
CA PHE A 405 11.84 -0.08 -27.57
C PHE A 405 13.02 -0.55 -26.72
N SER A 406 14.10 0.24 -26.70
CA SER A 406 15.25 0.01 -25.83
C SER A 406 15.82 1.33 -25.36
N GLN A 407 16.02 1.48 -24.04
CA GLN A 407 16.57 2.71 -23.47
C GLN A 407 17.43 2.40 -22.25
N LEU A 408 18.64 2.95 -22.24
CA LEU A 408 19.53 2.99 -21.09
C LEU A 408 19.39 4.35 -20.39
N SER A 409 19.25 4.34 -19.07
CA SER A 409 19.04 5.56 -18.26
C SER A 409 19.83 5.51 -16.96
N PRO A 410 20.43 6.64 -16.51
CA PRO A 410 21.06 6.71 -15.20
C PRO A 410 20.03 6.76 -14.09
N ARG A 411 20.42 6.31 -12.90
CA ARG A 411 19.69 6.46 -11.64
C ARG A 411 20.63 6.92 -10.54
N ILE A 412 20.23 7.91 -9.75
CA ILE A 412 21.05 8.49 -8.70
C ILE A 412 20.16 8.69 -7.46
N ASN A 413 20.69 8.28 -6.31
CA ASN A 413 20.12 8.57 -5.01
C ASN A 413 21.24 9.02 -4.09
N THR A 414 21.10 10.20 -3.47
CA THR A 414 22.07 10.72 -2.49
C THR A 414 21.35 11.20 -1.26
N ASN A 415 21.86 10.82 -0.09
CA ASN A 415 21.32 11.20 1.20
C ASN A 415 22.45 11.76 2.07
N VAL A 416 22.21 12.91 2.68
CA VAL A 416 23.10 13.53 3.68
C VAL A 416 22.32 13.65 4.98
N GLN A 417 22.80 12.96 6.00
CA GLN A 417 22.17 12.94 7.30
C GLN A 417 23.08 13.59 8.34
N TYR A 418 22.50 14.52 9.10
CA TYR A 418 23.19 15.20 10.20
C TYR A 418 22.43 15.00 11.52
N GLN A 419 23.10 14.40 12.50
CA GLN A 419 22.56 14.17 13.83
C GLN A 419 22.71 15.42 14.71
N LEU A 420 21.58 15.99 15.11
CA LEU A 420 21.51 17.07 16.09
C LEU A 420 21.44 16.51 17.52
N ASN A 421 21.64 17.37 18.54
CA ASN A 421 21.54 16.93 19.94
C ASN A 421 20.16 16.40 20.32
N LYS A 422 19.08 16.98 19.77
CA LYS A 422 17.70 16.60 20.06
C LYS A 422 16.91 16.20 18.80
N GLY A 423 17.59 15.85 17.73
CA GLY A 423 16.93 15.50 16.49
C GLY A 423 17.88 15.13 15.38
N MET A 424 17.36 15.13 14.17
CA MET A 424 18.08 14.77 12.96
C MET A 424 17.62 15.64 11.80
N LEU A 425 18.52 15.97 10.91
CA LEU A 425 18.26 16.58 9.62
C LEU A 425 18.71 15.62 8.53
N LEU A 426 17.86 15.37 7.54
CA LEU A 426 18.13 14.55 6.38
C LEU A 426 17.82 15.34 5.11
N TRP A 427 18.80 15.50 4.25
CA TRP A 427 18.60 15.92 2.87
C TRP A 427 18.68 14.70 1.95
N SER A 428 17.74 14.60 1.01
CA SER A 428 17.69 13.53 0.02
C SER A 428 17.52 14.11 -1.37
N PHE A 429 18.25 13.54 -2.32
CA PHE A 429 18.11 13.79 -3.76
C PHE A 429 17.97 12.49 -4.50
N ASN A 430 16.97 12.40 -5.39
CA ASN A 430 16.70 11.21 -6.20
C ASN A 430 16.49 11.63 -7.65
N PHE A 431 17.15 10.92 -8.56
CA PHE A 431 16.86 10.91 -9.99
C PHE A 431 16.49 9.49 -10.38
N VAL A 432 15.23 9.30 -10.79
CA VAL A 432 14.67 8.00 -11.14
C VAL A 432 13.89 8.06 -12.46
N ASN A 433 13.61 6.91 -13.04
CA ASN A 433 12.82 6.78 -14.26
C ASN A 433 11.56 5.98 -13.97
N SER A 434 10.48 6.27 -14.69
CA SER A 434 9.22 5.52 -14.65
C SER A 434 9.00 4.77 -15.95
N ASN A 435 8.52 3.55 -15.84
CA ASN A 435 8.13 2.70 -16.96
C ASN A 435 6.61 2.54 -16.98
N HIS A 436 6.06 2.21 -18.17
CA HIS A 436 4.63 2.09 -18.38
C HIS A 436 4.21 0.61 -18.43
N GLY A 437 3.01 0.32 -18.00
CA GLY A 437 2.40 -0.99 -18.04
C GLY A 437 1.65 -1.27 -19.33
N MET A 438 1.15 -2.49 -19.50
CA MET A 438 0.33 -2.90 -20.64
C MET A 438 -0.95 -2.07 -20.78
N ASP A 439 -1.55 -1.69 -19.69
CA ASP A 439 -2.74 -0.83 -19.63
C ASP A 439 -2.58 0.52 -20.35
N ILE A 440 -1.36 1.03 -20.40
CA ILE A 440 -1.04 2.31 -21.05
C ILE A 440 -0.54 2.11 -22.49
N ILE A 441 0.29 1.11 -22.73
CA ILE A 441 0.96 0.92 -24.04
C ILE A 441 0.21 0.00 -25.00
N ASN A 442 -0.99 -0.50 -24.66
CA ASN A 442 -1.78 -1.37 -25.52
C ASN A 442 -2.33 -0.64 -26.77
N ARG A 443 -2.81 -1.40 -27.75
CA ARG A 443 -3.43 -0.88 -28.99
C ARG A 443 -4.94 -1.00 -29.01
N ALA A 444 -5.54 -1.62 -28.00
CA ALA A 444 -6.98 -1.82 -27.97
C ALA A 444 -7.72 -0.48 -27.96
N MET A 445 -8.71 -0.37 -28.82
CA MET A 445 -9.59 0.78 -28.88
C MET A 445 -10.95 0.36 -28.32
N ILE A 446 -11.24 0.77 -27.09
CA ILE A 446 -12.39 0.33 -26.32
C ILE A 446 -13.44 1.44 -26.31
N GLN A 447 -14.66 1.10 -26.67
CA GLN A 447 -15.80 2.02 -26.60
C GLN A 447 -16.29 2.15 -25.15
N ILE A 448 -16.21 3.35 -24.58
CA ILE A 448 -16.58 3.60 -23.18
C ILE A 448 -18.06 3.93 -23.03
N ASN A 449 -18.58 4.82 -23.87
CA ASN A 449 -20.00 5.17 -23.97
C ASN A 449 -20.32 5.60 -25.40
N SER A 450 -21.50 6.15 -25.66
CA SER A 450 -21.92 6.63 -26.99
C SER A 450 -20.93 7.65 -27.61
N HIS A 451 -20.18 8.42 -26.81
CA HIS A 451 -19.38 9.55 -27.24
C HIS A 451 -17.87 9.39 -27.01
N ILE A 452 -17.46 8.48 -26.13
CA ILE A 452 -16.04 8.33 -25.71
C ILE A 452 -15.51 6.95 -26.06
N MET A 453 -14.33 6.94 -26.66
CA MET A 453 -13.47 5.77 -26.82
C MET A 453 -12.19 5.92 -25.99
N GLU A 454 -11.58 4.81 -25.61
CA GLU A 454 -10.28 4.79 -24.93
C GLU A 454 -9.27 3.95 -25.72
N LYS A 455 -8.04 4.45 -25.83
CA LYS A 455 -6.96 3.79 -26.56
C LYS A 455 -5.63 3.99 -25.82
N GLY A 456 -4.81 2.96 -25.72
CA GLY A 456 -3.45 3.06 -25.21
C GLY A 456 -2.52 3.82 -26.19
N MET A 457 -1.27 4.06 -25.74
CA MET A 457 -0.22 4.76 -26.49
C MET A 457 1.09 4.00 -26.40
N PRO A 458 1.43 3.16 -27.40
CA PRO A 458 2.69 2.39 -27.41
C PRO A 458 3.96 3.23 -27.52
N GLU A 459 3.88 4.45 -28.07
CA GLU A 459 5.03 5.30 -28.41
C GLU A 459 5.48 6.25 -27.27
N LEU A 460 5.05 6.01 -26.04
CA LEU A 460 5.38 6.85 -24.90
C LEU A 460 6.90 6.82 -24.60
N LYS A 461 7.48 8.00 -24.40
CA LYS A 461 8.85 8.16 -23.93
C LYS A 461 8.95 7.81 -22.45
N LYS A 462 10.15 7.47 -21.99
CA LYS A 462 10.42 7.25 -20.57
C LYS A 462 10.29 8.56 -19.78
N SER A 463 9.58 8.51 -18.68
CA SER A 463 9.50 9.62 -17.72
C SER A 463 10.74 9.69 -16.85
N HIS A 464 11.21 10.91 -16.56
CA HIS A 464 12.33 11.18 -15.65
C HIS A 464 11.84 12.01 -14.47
N ASP A 465 12.14 11.55 -13.28
CA ASP A 465 11.65 12.14 -12.03
C ASP A 465 12.82 12.58 -11.15
N ILE A 466 12.89 13.88 -10.84
CA ILE A 466 13.81 14.47 -9.88
C ILE A 466 13.00 14.75 -8.62
N ASN A 467 13.42 14.20 -7.50
CA ASN A 467 12.79 14.43 -6.21
C ASN A 467 13.85 14.79 -5.18
N THR A 468 13.69 15.94 -4.53
CA THR A 468 14.54 16.35 -3.42
C THR A 468 13.70 16.78 -2.24
N TYR A 469 14.15 16.43 -1.03
CA TYR A 469 13.48 16.86 0.20
C TYR A 469 14.47 17.09 1.33
N LEU A 470 14.06 17.98 2.20
CA LEU A 470 14.70 18.24 3.49
C LEU A 470 13.74 17.80 4.59
N TYR A 471 14.19 16.86 5.42
CA TYR A 471 13.41 16.29 6.50
C TYR A 471 14.08 16.57 7.84
N TYR A 472 13.32 17.11 8.76
CA TYR A 472 13.71 17.29 10.16
C TYR A 472 12.85 16.42 11.07
N MET A 473 13.46 15.72 12.02
CA MET A 473 12.78 15.05 13.13
C MET A 473 13.48 15.45 14.44
N GLY A 474 12.70 15.89 15.43
CA GLY A 474 13.21 16.27 16.74
C GLY A 474 12.29 15.86 17.88
N ARG A 475 12.89 15.67 19.05
CA ARG A 475 12.16 15.35 20.28
C ARG A 475 12.56 16.29 21.41
N PHE A 476 11.56 16.95 22.00
CA PHE A 476 11.69 17.97 23.04
C PHE A 476 10.82 17.56 24.23
N ASN A 477 11.37 16.79 25.15
CA ASN A 477 10.64 16.26 26.31
C ASN A 477 9.36 15.51 25.92
N ARG A 478 8.18 16.16 26.06
CA ARG A 478 6.85 15.61 25.73
C ARG A 478 6.40 15.86 24.28
N LEU A 479 7.13 16.71 23.55
CA LEU A 479 6.81 17.09 22.17
C LEU A 479 7.76 16.38 21.20
N SER A 480 7.22 15.69 20.22
CA SER A 480 7.94 15.22 19.02
C SER A 480 7.48 16.06 17.83
N VAL A 481 8.42 16.46 17.00
CA VAL A 481 8.19 17.30 15.82
C VAL A 481 8.81 16.63 14.63
N SER A 482 8.07 16.57 13.52
CA SER A 482 8.61 16.19 12.21
C SER A 482 8.20 17.25 11.20
N ALA A 483 9.13 17.66 10.35
CA ALA A 483 8.87 18.60 9.28
C ALA A 483 9.56 18.15 8.00
N ILE A 484 8.88 18.30 6.86
CA ILE A 484 9.45 18.02 5.55
C ILE A 484 9.11 19.15 4.57
N GLY A 485 10.10 19.58 3.80
CA GLY A 485 9.92 20.35 2.59
C GLY A 485 10.37 19.53 1.41
N GLN A 486 9.55 19.35 0.39
CA GLN A 486 9.81 18.51 -0.78
C GLN A 486 9.58 19.31 -2.05
N PHE A 487 10.45 19.09 -3.02
CA PHE A 487 10.29 19.49 -4.41
C PHE A 487 10.43 18.27 -5.31
N ARG A 488 9.48 18.10 -6.23
CA ARG A 488 9.53 17.07 -7.27
C ARG A 488 9.33 17.71 -8.63
N TYR A 489 10.16 17.32 -9.59
CA TYR A 489 10.05 17.69 -10.99
C TYR A 489 9.99 16.43 -11.83
N ASN A 490 8.93 16.29 -12.63
CA ASN A 490 8.80 15.19 -13.57
C ASN A 490 8.91 15.73 -15.00
N HIS A 491 9.87 15.22 -15.74
CA HIS A 491 10.05 15.47 -17.16
C HIS A 491 9.42 14.33 -17.95
N HIS A 492 8.56 14.66 -18.89
CA HIS A 492 7.73 13.74 -19.65
C HIS A 492 6.76 12.92 -18.74
N PRO A 493 5.96 13.58 -17.86
CA PRO A 493 4.92 12.87 -17.11
C PRO A 493 3.92 12.27 -18.09
N VAL A 494 3.46 11.05 -17.80
CA VAL A 494 2.33 10.48 -18.54
C VAL A 494 1.04 11.06 -18.00
N THR A 495 0.24 11.63 -18.90
CA THR A 495 -1.07 12.21 -18.59
C THR A 495 -2.10 11.70 -19.58
N ASP A 496 -3.36 11.64 -19.15
CA ASP A 496 -4.49 11.46 -20.06
C ASP A 496 -4.47 12.56 -21.12
N ASP A 497 -4.78 12.19 -22.34
CA ASP A 497 -4.95 13.11 -23.45
C ASP A 497 -6.26 12.82 -24.16
N TYR A 498 -6.85 13.83 -24.73
CA TYR A 498 -8.15 13.75 -25.39
C TYR A 498 -8.08 14.43 -26.74
N TYR A 499 -8.59 13.77 -27.77
CA TYR A 499 -8.72 14.37 -29.10
C TYR A 499 -10.03 13.98 -29.76
N LEU A 500 -10.47 14.78 -30.69
CA LEU A 500 -11.66 14.51 -31.50
C LEU A 500 -11.30 13.64 -32.69
N ASP A 501 -11.91 12.47 -32.77
CA ASP A 501 -11.94 11.63 -33.98
C ASP A 501 -13.11 12.09 -34.86
N GLU A 502 -12.84 12.99 -35.81
CA GLU A 502 -13.86 13.56 -36.67
C GLU A 502 -14.51 12.52 -37.57
N ALA A 503 -13.79 11.46 -37.96
CA ALA A 503 -14.35 10.42 -38.82
C ALA A 503 -15.45 9.60 -38.13
N ASN A 504 -15.29 9.37 -36.84
CA ASN A 504 -16.26 8.61 -36.05
C ASN A 504 -17.18 9.51 -35.19
N GLY A 505 -16.93 10.84 -35.16
CA GLY A 505 -17.69 11.77 -34.34
C GLY A 505 -17.60 11.47 -32.85
N LYS A 506 -16.43 11.05 -32.38
CA LYS A 506 -16.21 10.62 -30.97
C LYS A 506 -14.97 11.29 -30.39
N ILE A 507 -14.98 11.46 -29.08
CA ILE A 507 -13.80 11.86 -28.32
C ILE A 507 -13.00 10.60 -27.97
N VAL A 508 -11.71 10.59 -28.31
CA VAL A 508 -10.79 9.52 -27.95
C VAL A 508 -9.96 9.96 -26.76
N LYS A 509 -10.09 9.25 -25.65
CA LYS A 509 -9.18 9.33 -24.53
C LYS A 509 -7.96 8.46 -24.82
N THR A 510 -6.77 9.01 -24.66
CA THR A 510 -5.48 8.33 -24.82
C THR A 510 -4.47 8.83 -23.80
N TYR A 511 -3.20 8.61 -24.04
CA TYR A 511 -2.11 9.08 -23.16
C TYR A 511 -1.12 9.92 -23.96
N SER A 512 -0.54 10.92 -23.30
CA SER A 512 0.60 11.67 -23.80
C SER A 512 1.67 11.81 -22.71
N ASN A 513 2.91 12.02 -23.10
CA ASN A 513 3.98 12.32 -22.16
C ASN A 513 4.93 13.41 -22.70
N GLY A 514 4.36 14.50 -23.18
CA GLY A 514 5.07 15.74 -23.42
C GLY A 514 5.18 16.60 -22.15
N GLY A 515 6.03 17.65 -22.19
CA GLY A 515 6.04 18.69 -21.17
C GLY A 515 6.65 18.28 -19.81
N ASN A 516 6.12 18.85 -18.72
CA ASN A 516 6.63 18.66 -17.37
C ASN A 516 5.55 18.82 -16.28
N ALA A 517 5.88 18.32 -15.08
CA ALA A 517 5.07 18.53 -13.89
C ALA A 517 5.98 18.91 -12.70
N GLN A 518 5.49 19.80 -11.83
CA GLN A 518 6.19 20.31 -10.65
C GLN A 518 5.31 20.19 -9.42
N TYR A 519 5.93 19.79 -8.29
CA TYR A 519 5.26 19.62 -7.02
C TYR A 519 6.08 20.22 -5.91
N TYR A 520 5.41 20.97 -5.06
CA TYR A 520 5.97 21.49 -3.82
C TYR A 520 5.11 20.99 -2.67
N SER A 521 5.73 20.44 -1.66
CA SER A 521 5.03 19.97 -0.47
C SER A 521 5.73 20.46 0.79
N ALA A 522 4.95 20.94 1.76
CA ALA A 522 5.42 21.25 3.10
C ALA A 522 4.51 20.58 4.11
N ILE A 523 5.09 19.80 5.01
CA ILE A 523 4.35 19.05 6.03
C ILE A 523 4.97 19.35 7.39
N LEU A 524 4.12 19.65 8.38
CA LEU A 524 4.49 19.75 9.78
C LEU A 524 3.63 18.77 10.57
N ALA A 525 4.26 17.83 11.26
CA ALA A 525 3.58 16.87 12.11
C ALA A 525 4.09 16.98 13.55
N LEU A 526 3.16 16.96 14.49
CA LEU A 526 3.39 17.14 15.92
C LEU A 526 2.78 15.97 16.69
N GLN A 527 3.47 15.53 17.72
CA GLN A 527 2.95 14.60 18.72
C GLN A 527 3.26 15.15 20.11
N TYR A 528 2.25 15.25 20.94
CA TYR A 528 2.38 15.75 22.31
C TYR A 528 1.85 14.73 23.30
N LYS A 529 2.69 14.32 24.26
CA LYS A 529 2.30 13.45 25.37
C LYS A 529 1.58 14.27 26.44
N LEU A 530 0.24 14.27 26.41
CA LEU A 530 -0.58 15.00 27.35
C LEU A 530 -0.37 14.51 28.79
N CYS A 531 -0.44 13.18 28.99
CA CYS A 531 -0.24 12.50 30.28
C CYS A 531 0.26 11.08 30.07
N LYS A 532 0.35 10.26 31.11
CA LYS A 532 0.85 8.88 31.03
C LYS A 532 0.01 7.96 30.14
N PHE A 533 -1.30 8.25 29.99
CA PHE A 533 -2.24 7.42 29.25
C PHE A 533 -2.80 8.09 27.99
N ALA A 534 -2.42 9.34 27.66
CA ALA A 534 -2.97 10.06 26.51
C ALA A 534 -1.90 10.77 25.67
N ASN A 535 -1.97 10.60 24.35
CA ASN A 535 -1.12 11.23 23.36
C ASN A 535 -1.99 11.95 22.32
N LEU A 536 -1.71 13.21 22.08
CA LEU A 536 -2.30 14.00 21.00
C LEU A 536 -1.33 14.04 19.82
N SER A 537 -1.84 13.84 18.62
CA SER A 537 -1.07 13.97 17.36
C SER A 537 -1.84 14.79 16.35
N GLY A 538 -1.12 15.48 15.49
CA GLY A 538 -1.72 16.19 14.37
C GLY A 538 -0.67 16.53 13.33
N ASP A 539 -1.12 16.72 12.10
CA ASP A 539 -0.29 17.23 11.01
C ASP A 539 -1.05 18.25 10.16
N ILE A 540 -0.30 19.14 9.56
CA ILE A 540 -0.75 20.08 8.54
C ILE A 540 0.11 19.88 7.31
N ARG A 541 -0.51 19.83 6.13
CA ARG A 541 0.11 19.56 4.83
C ARG A 541 -0.33 20.62 3.83
N TYR A 542 0.63 21.30 3.26
CA TYR A 542 0.45 22.15 2.09
C TYR A 542 1.05 21.45 0.87
N ASN A 543 0.30 21.37 -0.22
CA ASN A 543 0.77 20.84 -1.49
C ASN A 543 0.39 21.82 -2.61
N HIS A 544 1.34 22.05 -3.50
CA HIS A 544 1.14 22.73 -4.76
C HIS A 544 1.55 21.78 -5.89
N ALA A 545 0.67 21.59 -6.88
CA ALA A 545 0.92 20.81 -8.06
C ALA A 545 0.68 21.68 -9.30
N GLU A 546 1.60 21.64 -10.25
CA GLU A 546 1.48 22.27 -11.56
C GLU A 546 1.89 21.28 -12.63
N VAL A 547 1.02 21.07 -13.62
CA VAL A 547 1.27 20.17 -14.77
C VAL A 547 1.08 20.94 -16.05
N LYS A 548 2.06 20.83 -16.95
CA LYS A 548 2.10 21.44 -18.27
C LYS A 548 2.55 20.38 -19.30
N THR A 549 1.57 19.78 -19.95
CA THR A 549 1.78 18.85 -21.07
C THR A 549 1.00 19.35 -22.27
N THR A 550 0.07 18.57 -22.83
CA THR A 550 -0.90 19.03 -23.84
C THR A 550 -1.78 20.15 -23.24
N TRP A 551 -2.11 20.04 -21.98
CA TRP A 551 -2.89 21.02 -21.19
C TRP A 551 -2.05 21.62 -20.09
N SER A 552 -2.58 22.64 -19.40
CA SER A 552 -1.95 23.25 -18.24
C SER A 552 -2.95 23.36 -17.10
N LYS A 553 -2.57 22.84 -15.92
CA LYS A 553 -3.40 22.91 -14.72
C LYS A 553 -2.54 23.02 -13.47
N HIS A 554 -3.04 23.74 -12.47
CA HIS A 554 -2.41 23.84 -11.16
C HIS A 554 -3.44 23.73 -10.05
N ASN A 555 -3.00 23.32 -8.88
CA ASN A 555 -3.84 23.24 -7.69
C ASN A 555 -3.04 23.46 -6.41
N ASN A 556 -3.64 24.18 -5.49
CA ASN A 556 -3.15 24.34 -4.12
C ASN A 556 -4.06 23.57 -3.16
N ASN A 557 -3.47 22.84 -2.24
CA ASN A 557 -4.22 22.08 -1.26
C ASN A 557 -3.64 22.23 0.13
N LEU A 558 -4.48 22.59 1.09
CA LEU A 558 -4.15 22.56 2.52
C LEU A 558 -5.05 21.52 3.19
N THR A 559 -4.44 20.58 3.90
CA THR A 559 -5.15 19.52 4.62
C THR A 559 -4.41 19.17 5.90
N GLY A 560 -4.97 18.30 6.72
CA GLY A 560 -4.35 17.86 7.96
C GLY A 560 -5.16 16.82 8.68
N ASN A 561 -4.58 16.29 9.74
CA ASN A 561 -5.18 15.27 10.60
C ASN A 561 -5.00 15.65 12.07
N LEU A 562 -5.95 15.24 12.89
CA LEU A 562 -5.87 15.35 14.35
C LEU A 562 -6.34 14.02 14.96
N GLY A 563 -5.57 13.48 15.89
CA GLY A 563 -5.88 12.22 16.57
C GLY A 563 -5.50 12.26 18.04
N LEU A 564 -6.28 11.58 18.87
CA LEU A 564 -6.01 11.41 20.28
C LEU A 564 -6.03 9.93 20.63
N ASN A 565 -4.92 9.39 21.15
CA ASN A 565 -4.84 8.01 21.61
C ASN A 565 -4.84 7.97 23.14
N MET A 566 -5.83 7.30 23.72
CA MET A 566 -5.98 7.12 25.17
C MET A 566 -5.93 5.63 25.52
N PHE A 567 -5.05 5.25 26.45
CA PHE A 567 -4.88 3.87 26.91
C PHE A 567 -5.19 3.78 28.41
N MET A 568 -6.27 3.10 28.77
CA MET A 568 -6.82 3.04 30.13
C MET A 568 -6.94 1.58 30.60
N GLY A 569 -5.82 0.97 30.97
CA GLY A 569 -5.79 -0.41 31.45
C GLY A 569 -6.13 -1.45 30.36
N ASP A 570 -7.31 -2.02 30.37
CA ASP A 570 -7.81 -2.95 29.35
C ASP A 570 -8.54 -2.26 28.19
N PHE A 571 -8.76 -0.96 28.28
CA PHE A 571 -9.50 -0.17 27.30
C PHE A 571 -8.61 0.83 26.60
N ALA A 572 -8.89 1.09 25.32
CA ALA A 572 -8.34 2.22 24.59
C ALA A 572 -9.43 2.97 23.82
N LEU A 573 -9.25 4.28 23.64
CA LEU A 573 -10.16 5.13 22.88
C LEU A 573 -9.33 6.02 21.95
N LYS A 574 -9.73 6.10 20.66
CA LYS A 574 -9.00 6.81 19.63
C LYS A 574 -9.96 7.62 18.73
N PRO A 575 -10.36 8.83 19.13
CA PRO A 575 -11.03 9.74 18.23
C PRO A 575 -10.04 10.32 17.20
N CYS A 576 -10.49 10.50 15.97
CA CYS A 576 -9.74 11.09 14.88
C CYS A 576 -10.58 12.04 14.04
N LEU A 577 -9.89 13.01 13.42
CA LEU A 577 -10.45 13.99 12.51
C LEU A 577 -9.49 14.17 11.33
N HIS A 578 -10.00 14.04 10.10
CA HIS A 578 -9.28 14.28 8.87
C HIS A 578 -9.92 15.47 8.16
N PHE A 579 -9.14 16.53 7.95
CA PHE A 579 -9.63 17.70 7.24
C PHE A 579 -9.81 17.35 5.76
N GLY A 580 -10.90 17.87 5.17
CA GLY A 580 -11.18 17.67 3.75
C GLY A 580 -10.05 18.21 2.87
N LYS A 581 -9.88 17.63 1.71
CA LYS A 581 -8.88 18.06 0.74
C LYS A 581 -9.46 18.32 -0.63
N LYS A 582 -8.84 19.26 -1.37
CA LYS A 582 -9.04 19.47 -2.79
C LYS A 582 -7.72 19.15 -3.49
N SER A 583 -7.63 18.04 -4.21
CA SER A 583 -6.39 17.56 -4.84
C SER A 583 -6.56 17.42 -6.35
N LEU A 584 -5.50 17.74 -7.09
CA LEU A 584 -5.37 17.46 -8.51
C LEU A 584 -4.78 16.05 -8.67
N ASP A 585 -5.45 15.21 -9.46
CA ASP A 585 -4.84 14.03 -10.08
C ASP A 585 -4.16 14.51 -11.35
N GLU A 586 -2.83 14.52 -11.32
CA GLU A 586 -2.02 15.09 -12.39
C GLU A 586 -2.05 14.25 -13.66
N ALA A 587 -2.19 12.93 -13.52
CA ALA A 587 -2.27 12.03 -14.65
C ALA A 587 -3.61 12.17 -15.40
N ALA A 588 -4.69 12.31 -14.65
CA ALA A 588 -6.06 12.36 -15.21
C ALA A 588 -6.63 13.76 -15.37
N TRP A 589 -5.93 14.83 -14.96
CA TRP A 589 -6.40 16.23 -14.96
C TRP A 589 -7.60 16.51 -14.05
N VAL A 590 -7.94 15.57 -13.19
CA VAL A 590 -9.13 15.61 -12.36
C VAL A 590 -8.84 16.29 -11.04
N ILE A 591 -9.61 17.30 -10.72
CA ILE A 591 -9.67 17.86 -9.37
C ILE A 591 -10.71 17.10 -8.57
N SER A 592 -10.30 16.54 -7.43
CA SER A 592 -11.19 15.88 -6.49
C SER A 592 -11.31 16.67 -5.19
N LYS A 593 -12.52 16.73 -4.62
CA LYS A 593 -12.79 17.28 -3.30
C LYS A 593 -13.38 16.21 -2.40
N THR A 594 -12.71 15.95 -1.31
CA THR A 594 -13.18 15.07 -0.24
C THR A 594 -13.60 15.93 0.97
N PRO A 595 -14.73 15.64 1.62
CA PRO A 595 -15.19 16.37 2.80
C PRO A 595 -14.32 16.05 4.02
N ILE A 596 -14.61 16.75 5.14
CA ILE A 596 -14.06 16.39 6.46
C ILE A 596 -14.58 15.02 6.84
N ASP A 597 -13.67 14.15 7.28
CA ASP A 597 -13.96 12.83 7.80
C ASP A 597 -13.58 12.77 9.28
N TYR A 598 -14.38 12.11 10.09
CA TYR A 598 -14.16 11.96 11.52
C TYR A 598 -14.62 10.61 11.99
N GLY A 599 -13.98 10.12 13.03
CA GLY A 599 -14.30 8.81 13.56
C GLY A 599 -13.79 8.60 14.96
N MET A 600 -14.16 7.46 15.50
CA MET A 600 -13.71 7.03 16.81
C MET A 600 -13.63 5.51 16.83
N SER A 601 -12.54 4.97 17.38
CA SER A 601 -12.48 3.55 17.74
C SER A 601 -12.31 3.38 19.24
N GLY A 602 -12.97 2.37 19.79
CA GLY A 602 -12.83 1.92 21.16
C GLY A 602 -12.45 0.46 21.19
N SER A 603 -11.41 0.08 21.94
CA SER A 603 -10.99 -1.32 22.03
C SER A 603 -10.88 -1.81 23.46
N TYR A 604 -11.19 -3.10 23.64
CA TYR A 604 -10.97 -3.87 24.86
C TYR A 604 -9.99 -5.00 24.56
N SER A 605 -8.96 -5.15 25.40
CA SER A 605 -7.96 -6.21 25.24
C SER A 605 -7.58 -6.81 26.58
N ARG A 606 -7.86 -8.11 26.74
CA ARG A 606 -7.52 -8.87 27.96
C ARG A 606 -7.09 -10.29 27.61
N GLY A 607 -5.90 -10.67 28.06
CA GLY A 607 -5.33 -11.98 27.76
C GLY A 607 -5.14 -12.22 26.28
N ASN A 608 -5.87 -13.17 25.72
CA ASN A 608 -5.82 -13.58 24.32
C ASN A 608 -6.96 -12.98 23.47
N LEU A 609 -7.87 -12.25 24.09
CA LEU A 609 -9.03 -11.65 23.43
C LEU A 609 -8.78 -10.17 23.16
N TYR A 610 -9.10 -9.74 21.94
CA TYR A 610 -9.20 -8.35 21.52
C TYR A 610 -10.57 -8.11 20.87
N VAL A 611 -11.22 -7.02 21.25
CA VAL A 611 -12.47 -6.56 20.64
C VAL A 611 -12.35 -5.06 20.37
N GLU A 612 -12.72 -4.63 19.17
CA GLU A 612 -12.75 -3.22 18.78
C GLU A 612 -14.10 -2.86 18.16
N LEU A 613 -14.60 -1.70 18.52
CA LEU A 613 -15.74 -1.05 17.91
C LEU A 613 -15.24 0.22 17.26
N GLN A 614 -15.60 0.45 16.00
CA GLN A 614 -15.27 1.65 15.26
C GLN A 614 -16.53 2.29 14.69
N ALA A 615 -16.58 3.61 14.68
CA ALA A 615 -17.57 4.40 13.98
C ALA A 615 -16.87 5.44 13.10
N ALA A 616 -17.23 5.48 11.82
CA ALA A 616 -16.74 6.43 10.84
C ALA A 616 -17.87 7.36 10.41
N SER A 617 -17.67 8.66 10.48
CA SER A 617 -18.62 9.72 10.12
C SER A 617 -20.07 9.45 10.51
N PRO A 618 -20.37 9.09 11.80
CA PRO A 618 -21.65 8.52 12.18
C PRO A 618 -22.85 9.45 11.95
N PHE A 619 -22.63 10.76 11.84
CA PHE A 619 -23.72 11.75 11.81
C PHE A 619 -23.93 12.42 10.45
N LYS A 620 -23.05 12.20 9.47
CA LYS A 620 -23.15 12.90 8.17
C LYS A 620 -22.75 11.99 7.02
N LYS A 621 -23.66 11.87 6.05
CA LYS A 621 -23.34 11.31 4.74
C LYS A 621 -22.32 12.19 4.04
N GLN A 622 -21.33 11.56 3.44
CA GLN A 622 -20.27 12.25 2.75
C GLN A 622 -20.50 12.26 1.25
N GLU A 623 -20.13 13.36 0.61
CA GLU A 623 -20.20 13.54 -0.83
C GLU A 623 -18.82 13.88 -1.35
N LYS A 624 -18.34 13.11 -2.33
CA LYS A 624 -17.10 13.36 -3.05
C LYS A 624 -17.44 14.04 -4.37
N GLN A 625 -16.68 15.05 -4.73
CA GLN A 625 -16.86 15.81 -5.94
C GLN A 625 -15.60 15.73 -6.80
N TYR A 626 -15.80 15.66 -8.13
CA TYR A 626 -14.74 15.54 -9.12
C TYR A 626 -15.02 16.49 -10.28
N TRP A 627 -13.96 17.12 -10.81
CA TRP A 627 -14.04 18.00 -11.96
C TRP A 627 -12.93 17.72 -12.94
N LEU A 628 -13.27 17.53 -14.19
CA LEU A 628 -12.39 17.62 -15.34
C LEU A 628 -12.79 18.86 -16.11
N ASP A 629 -11.83 19.66 -16.52
CA ASP A 629 -12.08 20.88 -17.27
C ASP A 629 -11.01 21.00 -18.36
N LEU A 630 -11.34 20.50 -19.55
CA LEU A 630 -10.52 20.54 -20.75
C LEU A 630 -11.34 21.16 -21.91
N PRO A 631 -10.69 21.77 -22.92
CA PRO A 631 -11.40 22.47 -23.99
C PRO A 631 -12.39 21.61 -24.80
N ILE A 632 -12.08 20.32 -24.99
CA ILE A 632 -12.89 19.39 -25.81
C ILE A 632 -13.85 18.53 -24.98
N TYR A 633 -13.57 18.38 -23.68
CA TYR A 633 -14.38 17.56 -22.78
C TYR A 633 -14.23 18.04 -21.36
N SER A 634 -15.34 18.31 -20.72
CA SER A 634 -15.36 18.65 -19.30
C SER A 634 -16.48 17.91 -18.58
N TYR A 635 -16.30 17.70 -17.27
CA TYR A 635 -17.37 17.16 -16.43
C TYR A 635 -17.30 17.64 -14.98
N SER A 636 -18.45 17.62 -14.34
CA SER A 636 -18.62 17.77 -12.90
C SER A 636 -19.38 16.57 -12.36
N LYS A 637 -18.74 15.79 -11.50
CA LYS A 637 -19.28 14.54 -10.95
C LYS A 637 -19.36 14.60 -9.44
N SER A 638 -20.52 14.21 -8.90
CA SER A 638 -20.77 14.06 -7.47
C SER A 638 -21.11 12.60 -7.14
N ILE A 639 -20.44 12.05 -6.13
CA ILE A 639 -20.68 10.69 -5.65
C ILE A 639 -21.02 10.74 -4.17
N LYS A 640 -22.21 10.27 -3.82
CA LYS A 640 -22.64 10.05 -2.45
C LYS A 640 -22.37 8.60 -2.08
N ASP A 641 -21.17 8.39 -1.51
CA ASP A 641 -20.74 7.08 -1.07
C ASP A 641 -21.20 6.82 0.37
N GLN A 642 -22.29 6.10 0.52
CA GLN A 642 -22.84 5.75 1.85
C GLN A 642 -21.97 4.74 2.60
N THR A 643 -21.18 3.96 1.90
CA THR A 643 -20.54 2.76 2.42
C THR A 643 -19.13 2.99 2.90
N ALA A 644 -18.38 3.86 2.25
CA ALA A 644 -17.02 4.21 2.63
C ALA A 644 -16.97 5.35 3.66
N SER A 645 -18.09 6.02 3.92
CA SER A 645 -18.12 7.28 4.67
C SER A 645 -18.93 7.24 5.95
N GLN A 646 -19.89 6.32 6.08
CA GLN A 646 -20.75 6.25 7.26
C GLN A 646 -21.01 4.78 7.62
N TYR A 647 -20.28 4.27 8.61
CA TYR A 647 -20.44 2.91 9.08
C TYR A 647 -20.00 2.77 10.52
N ALA A 648 -20.46 1.71 11.17
CA ALA A 648 -19.84 1.15 12.35
C ALA A 648 -19.22 -0.22 12.00
N SER A 649 -18.22 -0.65 12.75
CA SER A 649 -17.67 -2.00 12.62
C SER A 649 -17.33 -2.61 13.97
N ILE A 650 -17.41 -3.93 14.03
CA ILE A 650 -16.90 -4.73 15.13
C ILE A 650 -15.75 -5.59 14.60
N LYS A 651 -14.65 -5.59 15.33
CA LYS A 651 -13.51 -6.47 15.09
C LYS A 651 -13.24 -7.30 16.33
N VAL A 652 -13.08 -8.61 16.13
CA VAL A 652 -12.76 -9.56 17.20
C VAL A 652 -11.53 -10.34 16.77
N ALA A 653 -10.55 -10.48 17.67
CA ALA A 653 -9.40 -11.33 17.46
C ALA A 653 -9.14 -12.21 18.70
N TYR A 654 -8.76 -13.44 18.45
CA TYR A 654 -8.39 -14.39 19.48
C TYR A 654 -7.11 -15.13 19.09
N SER A 655 -6.20 -15.28 20.05
CA SER A 655 -4.90 -15.93 19.83
C SER A 655 -4.65 -17.02 20.85
N PHE A 656 -4.30 -18.22 20.39
CA PHE A 656 -3.95 -19.36 21.21
C PHE A 656 -2.48 -19.74 21.01
N ASP A 657 -1.73 -19.94 22.10
CA ASP A 657 -0.32 -20.36 22.10
C ASP A 657 -0.16 -21.80 22.56
N PHE A 658 0.82 -22.49 21.99
CA PHE A 658 1.20 -23.83 22.42
C PHE A 658 2.72 -23.99 22.43
N GLY A 659 3.26 -24.64 23.50
CA GLY A 659 4.65 -25.09 23.59
C GLY A 659 5.74 -24.02 23.40
N ARG A 660 5.48 -22.75 23.75
CA ARG A 660 6.41 -21.65 23.50
C ARG A 660 7.58 -21.62 24.50
N ASN A 661 8.78 -21.84 23.98
CA ASN A 661 10.01 -21.71 24.73
C ASN A 661 10.88 -20.61 24.05
N PRO A 662 11.03 -19.41 24.64
CA PRO A 662 11.83 -18.35 24.06
C PRO A 662 13.31 -18.77 24.00
N LYS A 663 14.02 -18.36 22.91
CA LYS A 663 15.47 -18.47 22.86
C LYS A 663 16.06 -17.53 23.92
N SER A 664 16.88 -18.05 24.84
CA SER A 664 17.73 -17.20 25.69
C SER A 664 18.61 -16.32 24.80
N ARG A 665 18.74 -15.04 25.13
CA ARG A 665 19.72 -14.16 24.49
C ARG A 665 21.12 -14.65 24.85
N GLU A 666 21.68 -15.51 24.02
CA GLU A 666 23.13 -15.68 24.02
C GLU A 666 23.70 -14.45 23.29
N GLY A 667 24.56 -13.73 23.98
CA GLY A 667 25.10 -12.41 23.73
C GLY A 667 25.23 -11.97 22.24
N CYS A 668 24.70 -10.79 21.99
CA CYS A 668 25.09 -9.97 20.84
C CYS A 668 26.38 -9.23 21.14
#